data_40ade0c97885376b0e0a8ba11d51de90
#
_entry.id   40ade0c97885376b0e0a8ba11d51de90
#
_cell.length_a   1.000
_cell.length_b   1.000
_cell.length_c   1.000
_cell.angle_alpha   90.00
_cell.angle_beta   90.00
_cell.angle_gamma   90.00
#
_symmetry.space_group_name_H-M   'P 1'
#
loop_
_entity.id
_entity.type
_entity.pdbx_description
1 polymer ?
#
loop_
_entity_poly.entity_id
_entity_poly.type
_entity_poly.pdbx_seq_one_letter_code
_entity_poly.pdbx_strand_id
1 'polypeptide(L)'
;MARKTPIDRYRNIGISAHIDAGKTTTTERILFYTGVNHKIGEVHDGAATMDWMEQERGITITSAATTCFWKGMDLSKPEHRINIIDTPGHVDFTIEVERSMRVLDGACMVYCAVGGVQPQSETVWRQANKYKVPRLAFVNKMDRTGANFFRVHDQMRERLKANPIPIQIPIGAEENFSGVVDLIKMKAIVWDEAGQGMKFEYHEIPENLKELAQEWHDKMLEAAAEADEDLMNKYLEGGGLNEDDIRRGLRKRTLAGEIVPMLCGSAFKNKGVQAMLDAVIELLPSPVDIPPVKGLDDREVETSRKAEDAEKFSALAFKLMTDPFVGQLTFIRVYSGVLKSGDTVFNPIKGKKDRVGRLLQMHANQREEIHEVRAGDIAACVGLKEVITGETLCDPDHAIILERMIFPEPVISQAVEPKTKADQEKMGLALQRLAREDPSFRVRTDEESGQTIISGMGELHLEIIVDRMRREFSVEASVGKPQVAYRETIKKACERVEGKFVKQSGGRGQYGHVWLRVEPNETGKGFEFVDAIKGGSVPREYIPAVQKGVVDTIPNGVLAGFPVVDVKVTLIDGSFHEVDSNENAFKMAGSMAFKEGMRRASPSLLEPIMDVEVETPEDFMGNVVGDLNSRRGVIMGMDDIAGGGKTVRAEVPLSDMFGYSTTLRSLSQGRATYTMEFKHYSEAPRNVAEAIINKYTGKEK
;
A
#
# COMPACT_ATOMS: atom_id res chain seq x y z
N MET A 1 -24.80 21.26 14.12
CA MET A 1 -24.72 22.40 13.15
C MET A 1 -24.86 21.83 11.74
N ALA A 2 -25.30 22.64 10.78
CA ALA A 2 -25.33 22.21 9.38
C ALA A 2 -23.90 22.01 8.85
N ARG A 3 -23.71 21.09 7.91
CA ARG A 3 -22.45 20.84 7.21
C ARG A 3 -22.05 22.12 6.44
N LYS A 4 -20.80 22.59 6.59
CA LYS A 4 -20.32 23.80 5.87
C LYS A 4 -20.20 23.54 4.36
N THR A 5 -19.60 22.41 3.98
CA THR A 5 -19.49 21.97 2.59
C THR A 5 -20.37 20.74 2.38
N PRO A 6 -21.29 20.72 1.41
CA PRO A 6 -22.08 19.53 1.08
C PRO A 6 -21.20 18.33 0.75
N ILE A 7 -21.63 17.11 1.12
CA ILE A 7 -20.81 15.90 0.98
C ILE A 7 -20.49 15.56 -0.49
N ASP A 8 -21.36 15.90 -1.42
CA ASP A 8 -21.15 15.75 -2.87
C ASP A 8 -20.01 16.61 -3.42
N ARG A 9 -19.57 17.63 -2.64
CA ARG A 9 -18.42 18.48 -2.94
C ARG A 9 -17.15 18.09 -2.19
N TYR A 10 -17.13 16.93 -1.54
CA TYR A 10 -15.90 16.38 -0.98
C TYR A 10 -15.15 15.58 -2.04
N ARG A 11 -13.82 15.62 -1.97
CA ARG A 11 -12.93 14.77 -2.76
C ARG A 11 -11.84 14.24 -1.83
N ASN A 12 -11.81 12.94 -1.64
CA ASN A 12 -10.75 12.27 -0.88
C ASN A 12 -9.84 11.60 -1.89
N ILE A 13 -8.74 12.24 -2.20
CA ILE A 13 -7.85 11.83 -3.28
C ILE A 13 -6.46 11.45 -2.77
N GLY A 14 -5.86 10.46 -3.44
CA GLY A 14 -4.46 10.14 -3.31
C GLY A 14 -3.65 10.70 -4.46
N ILE A 15 -2.46 11.20 -4.16
CA ILE A 15 -1.46 11.50 -5.17
C ILE A 15 -0.42 10.39 -5.13
N SER A 16 -0.34 9.64 -6.21
CA SER A 16 0.53 8.47 -6.35
C SER A 16 1.42 8.61 -7.57
N ALA A 17 2.67 8.20 -7.44
CA ALA A 17 3.66 8.30 -8.50
C ALA A 17 4.80 7.32 -8.24
N HIS A 18 5.56 6.99 -9.28
CA HIS A 18 6.87 6.39 -9.07
C HIS A 18 7.86 7.43 -8.52
N ILE A 19 9.02 6.95 -8.05
CA ILE A 19 10.11 7.80 -7.56
C ILE A 19 10.50 8.78 -8.66
N ASP A 20 10.74 10.03 -8.27
CA ASP A 20 11.14 11.12 -9.16
C ASP A 20 10.13 11.52 -10.25
N ALA A 21 8.88 11.06 -10.23
CA ALA A 21 7.86 11.58 -11.16
C ALA A 21 7.44 13.04 -10.84
N GLY A 22 7.85 13.56 -9.71
CA GLY A 22 7.51 14.91 -9.26
C GLY A 22 6.25 14.98 -8.41
N LYS A 23 5.95 13.91 -7.67
CA LYS A 23 4.81 13.83 -6.75
C LYS A 23 4.82 14.97 -5.74
N THR A 24 5.89 15.10 -4.96
CA THR A 24 6.04 16.14 -3.93
C THR A 24 5.90 17.54 -4.51
N THR A 25 6.56 17.80 -5.65
CA THR A 25 6.42 19.10 -6.35
C THR A 25 4.96 19.37 -6.73
N THR A 26 4.25 18.35 -7.22
CA THR A 26 2.82 18.48 -7.57
C THR A 26 1.97 18.77 -6.33
N THR A 27 2.19 18.05 -5.23
CA THR A 27 1.49 18.29 -3.96
C THR A 27 1.75 19.70 -3.43
N GLU A 28 3.00 20.15 -3.43
CA GLU A 28 3.36 21.51 -3.00
C GLU A 28 2.69 22.59 -3.86
N ARG A 29 2.57 22.38 -5.17
CA ARG A 29 1.85 23.33 -6.06
C ARG A 29 0.34 23.33 -5.78
N ILE A 30 -0.25 22.17 -5.47
CA ILE A 30 -1.66 22.11 -5.05
C ILE A 30 -1.87 22.93 -3.78
N LEU A 31 -1.01 22.74 -2.75
CA LEU A 31 -1.12 23.46 -1.48
C LEU A 31 -0.93 24.96 -1.67
N PHE A 32 -0.05 25.37 -2.59
CA PHE A 32 0.14 26.78 -2.93
C PHE A 32 -1.10 27.39 -3.62
N TYR A 33 -1.62 26.74 -4.67
CA TYR A 33 -2.78 27.28 -5.42
C TYR A 33 -4.07 27.26 -4.62
N THR A 34 -4.19 26.39 -3.66
CA THR A 34 -5.35 26.33 -2.74
C THR A 34 -5.21 27.25 -1.53
N GLY A 35 -4.08 27.99 -1.42
CA GLY A 35 -3.85 28.97 -0.35
C GLY A 35 -3.48 28.37 1.01
N VAL A 36 -3.20 27.07 1.08
CA VAL A 36 -2.70 26.41 2.29
C VAL A 36 -1.28 26.85 2.60
N ASN A 37 -0.40 26.91 1.57
CA ASN A 37 0.94 27.42 1.67
C ASN A 37 1.02 28.82 1.05
N HIS A 38 1.69 29.75 1.72
CA HIS A 38 1.90 31.13 1.22
C HIS A 38 3.11 31.30 0.30
N LYS A 39 3.97 30.30 0.25
CA LYS A 39 5.16 30.25 -0.60
C LYS A 39 5.24 28.89 -1.28
N ILE A 40 5.81 28.87 -2.46
CA ILE A 40 6.15 27.62 -3.14
C ILE A 40 7.30 26.96 -2.38
N GLY A 41 7.06 25.74 -1.84
CA GLY A 41 8.08 24.90 -1.23
C GLY A 41 8.83 24.10 -2.29
N GLU A 42 10.15 23.97 -2.14
CA GLU A 42 10.98 23.07 -2.93
C GLU A 42 11.74 22.10 -2.01
N VAL A 43 11.87 20.86 -2.45
CA VAL A 43 12.49 19.78 -1.66
C VAL A 43 13.97 20.12 -1.39
N HIS A 44 14.67 20.65 -2.39
CA HIS A 44 16.09 20.99 -2.28
C HIS A 44 16.38 22.18 -1.36
N ASP A 45 15.40 23.05 -1.15
CA ASP A 45 15.53 24.22 -0.28
C ASP A 45 15.05 23.94 1.16
N GLY A 46 14.60 22.71 1.46
CA GLY A 46 14.06 22.31 2.75
C GLY A 46 12.76 23.02 3.14
N ALA A 47 12.09 23.65 2.17
CA ALA A 47 10.85 24.41 2.37
C ALA A 47 9.57 23.61 2.09
N ALA A 48 9.71 22.38 1.57
CA ALA A 48 8.59 21.52 1.30
C ALA A 48 7.92 21.04 2.58
N THR A 49 6.59 20.82 2.51
CA THR A 49 5.78 20.27 3.61
C THR A 49 6.00 18.75 3.72
N MET A 50 7.18 18.35 4.11
CA MET A 50 7.62 16.98 4.27
C MET A 50 8.16 16.74 5.67
N ASP A 51 8.09 15.48 6.11
CA ASP A 51 8.79 15.05 7.32
C ASP A 51 10.33 15.21 7.14
N TRP A 52 11.08 15.40 8.21
CA TRP A 52 12.54 15.58 8.18
C TRP A 52 13.27 14.43 7.45
N MET A 53 12.78 13.19 7.60
CA MET A 53 13.34 12.03 6.87
C MET A 53 13.12 12.11 5.37
N GLU A 54 11.97 12.61 4.98
CA GLU A 54 11.60 12.79 3.58
C GLU A 54 12.41 13.89 2.92
N GLN A 55 12.63 14.98 3.65
CA GLN A 55 13.48 16.09 3.19
C GLN A 55 14.92 15.66 2.95
N GLU A 56 15.53 14.89 3.88
CA GLU A 56 16.91 14.42 3.75
C GLU A 56 17.08 13.41 2.61
N ARG A 57 16.08 12.56 2.36
CA ARG A 57 16.18 11.46 1.36
C ARG A 57 15.55 11.81 0.01
N GLY A 58 14.78 12.89 -0.06
CA GLY A 58 14.08 13.32 -1.28
C GLY A 58 12.95 12.43 -1.73
N ILE A 59 12.48 11.51 -0.88
CA ILE A 59 11.40 10.55 -1.16
C ILE A 59 10.30 10.65 -0.11
N THR A 60 9.04 10.48 -0.49
CA THR A 60 7.93 10.37 0.46
C THR A 60 7.97 9.00 1.14
N ILE A 61 8.02 8.99 2.46
CA ILE A 61 8.13 7.79 3.29
C ILE A 61 6.79 7.49 3.97
N THR A 62 6.14 8.55 4.50
CA THR A 62 4.88 8.43 5.22
C THR A 62 3.77 9.15 4.48
N SER A 63 2.56 8.59 4.45
CA SER A 63 1.40 9.29 3.89
C SER A 63 0.99 10.44 4.80
N ALA A 64 0.91 11.65 4.24
CA ALA A 64 0.39 12.84 4.92
C ALA A 64 -1.03 13.11 4.44
N ALA A 65 -1.94 13.45 5.37
CA ALA A 65 -3.30 13.86 5.04
C ALA A 65 -3.44 15.38 5.22
N THR A 66 -3.83 16.08 4.17
CA THR A 66 -4.00 17.54 4.19
C THR A 66 -5.32 17.93 3.57
N THR A 67 -6.03 18.84 4.19
CA THR A 67 -7.29 19.42 3.66
C THR A 67 -7.03 20.75 2.98
N CYS A 68 -7.61 20.94 1.80
CA CYS A 68 -7.60 22.20 1.07
C CYS A 68 -8.96 22.46 0.39
N PHE A 69 -9.14 23.65 -0.18
CA PHE A 69 -10.38 24.06 -0.82
C PHE A 69 -10.11 24.57 -2.23
N TRP A 70 -11.01 24.26 -3.15
CA TRP A 70 -10.88 24.66 -4.55
C TRP A 70 -12.20 25.12 -5.16
N LYS A 71 -12.18 26.20 -5.95
CA LYS A 71 -13.34 26.83 -6.62
C LYS A 71 -13.23 26.88 -8.14
N GLY A 72 -12.30 26.13 -8.72
CA GLY A 72 -11.95 26.22 -10.13
C GLY A 72 -10.86 27.26 -10.42
N MET A 73 -10.19 27.13 -11.56
CA MET A 73 -9.15 28.07 -12.03
C MET A 73 -9.70 29.50 -12.17
N ASP A 74 -10.92 29.64 -12.66
CA ASP A 74 -11.61 30.90 -12.90
C ASP A 74 -12.52 31.33 -11.72
N LEU A 75 -12.47 30.62 -10.60
CA LEU A 75 -13.30 30.84 -9.40
C LEU A 75 -14.81 30.76 -9.66
N SER A 76 -15.25 30.20 -10.77
CA SER A 76 -16.66 30.10 -11.16
C SER A 76 -17.41 28.95 -10.50
N LYS A 77 -16.69 27.98 -9.92
CA LYS A 77 -17.27 26.77 -9.34
C LYS A 77 -17.58 26.94 -7.86
N PRO A 78 -18.57 26.21 -7.35
CA PRO A 78 -18.80 26.16 -5.91
C PRO A 78 -17.58 25.57 -5.22
N GLU A 79 -17.35 26.00 -3.97
CA GLU A 79 -16.23 25.52 -3.18
C GLU A 79 -16.31 24.02 -2.93
N HIS A 80 -15.26 23.31 -3.31
CA HIS A 80 -15.04 21.90 -3.03
C HIS A 80 -14.02 21.74 -1.93
N ARG A 81 -14.23 20.77 -1.05
CA ARG A 81 -13.28 20.36 -0.03
C ARG A 81 -12.50 19.16 -0.53
N ILE A 82 -11.20 19.30 -0.59
CA ILE A 82 -10.29 18.24 -1.06
C ILE A 82 -9.42 17.80 0.10
N ASN A 83 -9.53 16.53 0.46
CA ASN A 83 -8.59 15.88 1.37
C ASN A 83 -7.58 15.12 0.52
N ILE A 84 -6.31 15.49 0.63
CA ILE A 84 -5.22 14.89 -0.11
C ILE A 84 -4.47 13.96 0.80
N ILE A 85 -4.28 12.71 0.37
CA ILE A 85 -3.38 11.76 0.99
C ILE A 85 -2.19 11.58 0.06
N ASP A 86 -1.03 12.08 0.46
CA ASP A 86 0.20 11.88 -0.27
C ASP A 86 0.76 10.50 0.03
N THR A 87 0.92 9.66 -1.00
CA THR A 87 1.32 8.25 -0.85
C THR A 87 2.78 8.06 -1.20
N PRO A 88 3.54 7.22 -0.47
CA PRO A 88 4.91 6.89 -0.85
C PRO A 88 5.00 6.31 -2.26
N GLY A 89 6.10 6.60 -2.94
CA GLY A 89 6.40 6.01 -4.26
C GLY A 89 7.37 4.82 -4.20
N HIS A 90 7.96 4.53 -3.04
CA HIS A 90 8.96 3.48 -2.90
C HIS A 90 8.33 2.14 -2.52
N VAL A 91 8.83 1.05 -3.12
CA VAL A 91 8.29 -0.30 -2.94
C VAL A 91 8.38 -0.85 -1.52
N ASP A 92 9.36 -0.44 -0.75
CA ASP A 92 9.50 -0.83 0.67
C ASP A 92 8.35 -0.29 1.53
N PHE A 93 7.61 0.70 1.03
CA PHE A 93 6.44 1.31 1.66
C PHE A 93 5.11 0.92 1.00
N THR A 94 5.06 -0.23 0.36
CA THR A 94 3.85 -0.76 -0.30
C THR A 94 2.64 -0.75 0.63
N ILE A 95 2.86 -0.93 1.94
CA ILE A 95 1.80 -0.91 2.94
C ILE A 95 1.17 0.48 3.11
N GLU A 96 1.97 1.55 3.02
CA GLU A 96 1.45 2.92 3.09
C GLU A 96 0.57 3.23 1.87
N VAL A 97 0.95 2.69 0.70
CA VAL A 97 0.14 2.79 -0.52
C VAL A 97 -1.16 2.00 -0.36
N GLU A 98 -1.09 0.77 0.15
CA GLU A 98 -2.26 -0.09 0.43
C GLU A 98 -3.26 0.60 1.37
N ARG A 99 -2.77 1.17 2.47
CA ARG A 99 -3.58 1.93 3.44
C ARG A 99 -4.27 3.12 2.78
N SER A 100 -3.52 3.88 2.00
CA SER A 100 -4.04 5.05 1.30
C SER A 100 -5.13 4.64 0.32
N MET A 101 -4.86 3.67 -0.54
CA MET A 101 -5.82 3.18 -1.55
C MET A 101 -7.13 2.66 -0.93
N ARG A 102 -7.09 2.11 0.28
CA ARG A 102 -8.27 1.61 0.99
C ARG A 102 -9.23 2.73 1.43
N VAL A 103 -8.72 3.92 1.71
CA VAL A 103 -9.51 5.04 2.25
C VAL A 103 -9.79 6.15 1.25
N LEU A 104 -9.16 6.09 0.08
CA LEU A 104 -9.37 7.05 -1.00
C LEU A 104 -10.66 6.78 -1.75
N ASP A 105 -11.27 7.85 -2.22
CA ASP A 105 -12.40 7.79 -3.15
C ASP A 105 -11.94 7.87 -4.60
N GLY A 106 -10.83 8.58 -4.84
CA GLY A 106 -10.21 8.70 -6.15
C GLY A 106 -8.69 8.89 -6.04
N ALA A 107 -7.98 8.75 -7.12
CA ALA A 107 -6.54 8.93 -7.16
C ALA A 107 -6.08 9.77 -8.37
N CYS A 108 -5.03 10.55 -8.16
CA CYS A 108 -4.28 11.21 -9.20
C CYS A 108 -2.94 10.48 -9.38
N MET A 109 -2.78 9.82 -10.52
CA MET A 109 -1.56 9.08 -10.87
C MET A 109 -0.64 10.00 -11.66
N VAL A 110 0.51 10.34 -11.08
CA VAL A 110 1.50 11.22 -11.69
C VAL A 110 2.55 10.37 -12.41
N TYR A 111 2.66 10.58 -13.73
CA TYR A 111 3.64 9.92 -14.59
C TYR A 111 4.72 10.92 -15.02
N CYS A 112 5.94 10.44 -15.17
CA CYS A 112 7.01 11.25 -15.77
C CYS A 112 6.90 11.22 -17.30
N ALA A 113 6.86 12.38 -17.96
CA ALA A 113 6.82 12.46 -19.41
C ALA A 113 8.04 11.83 -20.11
N VAL A 114 9.17 11.71 -19.39
CA VAL A 114 10.40 11.09 -19.87
C VAL A 114 10.46 9.60 -19.52
N GLY A 115 10.25 9.24 -18.24
CA GLY A 115 10.32 7.84 -17.76
C GLY A 115 9.09 7.00 -18.12
N GLY A 116 7.93 7.64 -18.30
CA GLY A 116 6.68 6.95 -18.64
C GLY A 116 6.14 6.08 -17.51
N VAL A 117 5.61 4.92 -17.88
CA VAL A 117 5.10 3.92 -16.94
C VAL A 117 6.26 3.07 -16.45
N GLN A 118 6.53 3.11 -15.15
CA GLN A 118 7.57 2.34 -14.48
C GLN A 118 6.96 1.21 -13.62
N PRO A 119 7.73 0.20 -13.16
CA PRO A 119 7.20 -0.93 -12.38
C PRO A 119 6.46 -0.50 -11.12
N GLN A 120 6.97 0.51 -10.44
CA GLN A 120 6.28 1.09 -9.28
C GLN A 120 4.90 1.63 -9.66
N SER A 121 4.76 2.22 -10.85
CA SER A 121 3.48 2.64 -11.39
C SER A 121 2.53 1.43 -11.57
N GLU A 122 3.06 0.30 -12.05
CA GLU A 122 2.29 -0.94 -12.23
C GLU A 122 1.81 -1.51 -10.89
N THR A 123 2.65 -1.49 -9.86
CA THR A 123 2.30 -1.96 -8.51
C THR A 123 1.20 -1.10 -7.90
N VAL A 124 1.36 0.22 -7.92
CA VAL A 124 0.32 1.15 -7.43
C VAL A 124 -0.97 1.00 -8.24
N TRP A 125 -0.86 0.79 -9.54
CA TRP A 125 -2.00 0.55 -10.43
C TRP A 125 -2.77 -0.72 -10.07
N ARG A 126 -2.06 -1.82 -9.78
CA ARG A 126 -2.68 -3.08 -9.31
C ARG A 126 -3.42 -2.89 -8.00
N GLN A 127 -2.85 -2.14 -7.05
CA GLN A 127 -3.49 -1.82 -5.78
C GLN A 127 -4.75 -0.97 -5.98
N ALA A 128 -4.68 0.04 -6.83
CA ALA A 128 -5.85 0.85 -7.17
C ALA A 128 -6.96 0.02 -7.87
N ASN A 129 -6.59 -0.98 -8.69
CA ASN A 129 -7.55 -1.93 -9.27
C ASN A 129 -8.21 -2.82 -8.21
N LYS A 130 -7.42 -3.32 -7.24
CA LYS A 130 -7.92 -4.13 -6.12
C LYS A 130 -9.03 -3.42 -5.34
N TYR A 131 -8.86 -2.14 -5.08
CA TYR A 131 -9.85 -1.32 -4.37
C TYR A 131 -10.82 -0.58 -5.29
N LYS A 132 -10.77 -0.80 -6.60
CA LYS A 132 -11.63 -0.17 -7.61
C LYS A 132 -11.64 1.35 -7.51
N VAL A 133 -10.47 1.96 -7.26
CA VAL A 133 -10.33 3.41 -7.10
C VAL A 133 -10.35 4.09 -8.46
N PRO A 134 -11.30 4.99 -8.76
CA PRO A 134 -11.29 5.82 -9.96
C PRO A 134 -10.06 6.73 -10.03
N ARG A 135 -9.55 6.98 -11.22
CA ARG A 135 -8.25 7.63 -11.42
C ARG A 135 -8.25 8.70 -12.50
N LEU A 136 -7.39 9.70 -12.27
CA LEU A 136 -6.87 10.61 -13.31
C LEU A 136 -5.39 10.28 -13.54
N ALA A 137 -4.90 10.52 -14.74
CA ALA A 137 -3.48 10.47 -15.08
C ALA A 137 -2.96 11.88 -15.35
N PHE A 138 -1.89 12.28 -14.67
CA PHE A 138 -1.21 13.55 -14.87
C PHE A 138 0.22 13.30 -15.35
N VAL A 139 0.51 13.62 -16.63
CA VAL A 139 1.84 13.49 -17.22
C VAL A 139 2.63 14.74 -16.90
N ASN A 140 3.51 14.61 -15.91
CA ASN A 140 4.33 15.69 -15.38
C ASN A 140 5.71 15.74 -16.05
N LYS A 141 6.44 16.83 -15.83
CA LYS A 141 7.79 17.06 -16.38
C LYS A 141 7.81 17.18 -17.91
N MET A 142 6.77 17.77 -18.48
CA MET A 142 6.72 18.04 -19.93
C MET A 142 7.82 19.00 -20.43
N ASP A 143 8.49 19.72 -19.50
CA ASP A 143 9.61 20.61 -19.72
C ASP A 143 10.98 19.92 -19.84
N ARG A 144 11.04 18.62 -19.57
CA ARG A 144 12.31 17.87 -19.58
C ARG A 144 12.65 17.32 -20.95
N THR A 145 13.95 17.26 -21.25
CA THR A 145 14.47 16.65 -22.50
C THR A 145 14.02 15.20 -22.61
N GLY A 146 13.47 14.81 -23.74
CA GLY A 146 12.89 13.47 -23.98
C GLY A 146 11.43 13.33 -23.55
N ALA A 147 10.76 14.42 -23.13
CA ALA A 147 9.37 14.39 -22.73
C ALA A 147 8.45 14.05 -23.92
N ASN A 148 7.56 13.06 -23.75
CA ASN A 148 6.62 12.65 -24.78
C ASN A 148 5.30 12.17 -24.17
N PHE A 149 4.24 12.97 -24.30
CA PHE A 149 2.91 12.70 -23.77
C PHE A 149 2.26 11.46 -24.40
N PHE A 150 2.32 11.32 -25.71
CA PHE A 150 1.67 10.23 -26.42
C PHE A 150 2.33 8.88 -26.18
N ARG A 151 3.65 8.87 -25.99
CA ARG A 151 4.35 7.66 -25.56
C ARG A 151 3.84 7.16 -24.20
N VAL A 152 3.62 8.05 -23.24
CA VAL A 152 3.05 7.66 -21.92
C VAL A 152 1.64 7.12 -22.09
N HIS A 153 0.82 7.75 -22.97
CA HIS A 153 -0.51 7.25 -23.32
C HIS A 153 -0.45 5.80 -23.81
N ASP A 154 0.44 5.51 -24.77
CA ASP A 154 0.56 4.16 -25.34
C ASP A 154 1.07 3.15 -24.30
N GLN A 155 2.04 3.52 -23.48
CA GLN A 155 2.52 2.69 -22.38
C GLN A 155 1.42 2.38 -21.33
N MET A 156 0.53 3.33 -21.03
CA MET A 156 -0.60 3.07 -20.16
C MET A 156 -1.54 2.00 -20.75
N ARG A 157 -1.77 2.02 -22.06
CA ARG A 157 -2.56 0.99 -22.74
C ARG A 157 -1.87 -0.37 -22.74
N GLU A 158 -0.59 -0.40 -23.07
CA GLU A 158 0.17 -1.65 -23.22
C GLU A 158 0.52 -2.31 -21.88
N ARG A 159 1.09 -1.54 -20.95
CA ARG A 159 1.62 -2.07 -19.68
C ARG A 159 0.56 -2.15 -18.58
N LEU A 160 -0.31 -1.13 -18.46
CA LEU A 160 -1.33 -1.07 -17.42
C LEU A 160 -2.68 -1.66 -17.85
N LYS A 161 -2.84 -1.99 -19.15
CA LYS A 161 -4.12 -2.37 -19.76
C LYS A 161 -5.23 -1.36 -19.45
N ALA A 162 -4.85 -0.09 -19.33
CA ALA A 162 -5.75 1.03 -19.06
C ALA A 162 -6.40 1.51 -20.36
N ASN A 163 -7.47 2.29 -20.21
CA ASN A 163 -8.10 3.04 -21.28
C ASN A 163 -7.92 4.55 -21.01
N PRO A 164 -6.73 5.12 -21.29
CA PRO A 164 -6.46 6.55 -21.09
C PRO A 164 -7.18 7.36 -22.15
N ILE A 165 -7.91 8.39 -21.71
CA ILE A 165 -8.61 9.34 -22.58
C ILE A 165 -7.99 10.72 -22.35
N PRO A 166 -7.15 11.23 -23.24
CA PRO A 166 -6.66 12.59 -23.18
C PRO A 166 -7.81 13.60 -23.18
N ILE A 167 -7.85 14.44 -22.15
CA ILE A 167 -8.74 15.61 -22.09
C ILE A 167 -7.97 16.90 -22.32
N GLN A 168 -6.66 16.77 -22.45
CA GLN A 168 -5.71 17.81 -22.83
C GLN A 168 -4.64 17.21 -23.72
N ILE A 169 -4.05 18.04 -24.57
CA ILE A 169 -2.80 17.73 -25.28
C ILE A 169 -1.78 18.84 -25.01
N PRO A 170 -0.47 18.55 -24.99
CA PRO A 170 0.54 19.57 -24.71
C PRO A 170 0.74 20.54 -25.89
N ILE A 171 1.06 21.79 -25.54
CA ILE A 171 1.55 22.79 -26.49
C ILE A 171 3.06 22.80 -26.40
N GLY A 172 3.71 22.14 -27.37
CA GLY A 172 5.15 21.91 -27.35
C GLY A 172 5.57 20.81 -26.33
N ALA A 173 6.85 20.57 -26.29
CA ALA A 173 7.50 19.68 -25.35
C ALA A 173 8.91 20.21 -25.03
N GLU A 174 9.52 19.69 -23.97
CA GLU A 174 10.86 20.09 -23.55
C GLU A 174 10.93 21.61 -23.26
N GLU A 175 11.95 22.29 -23.75
CA GLU A 175 12.12 23.75 -23.58
C GLU A 175 10.98 24.56 -24.18
N ASN A 176 10.28 23.99 -25.17
CA ASN A 176 9.18 24.64 -25.88
C ASN A 176 7.80 24.37 -25.26
N PHE A 177 7.74 23.66 -24.14
CA PHE A 177 6.48 23.41 -23.42
C PHE A 177 5.93 24.72 -22.83
N SER A 178 4.86 25.23 -23.44
CA SER A 178 4.27 26.52 -23.05
C SER A 178 2.92 26.42 -22.31
N GLY A 179 2.16 25.39 -22.58
CA GLY A 179 0.83 25.21 -22.01
C GLY A 179 0.16 23.93 -22.50
N VAL A 180 -1.17 23.91 -22.46
CA VAL A 180 -1.98 22.77 -22.89
C VAL A 180 -3.14 23.23 -23.75
N VAL A 181 -3.63 22.36 -24.62
CA VAL A 181 -4.92 22.54 -25.31
C VAL A 181 -5.96 21.77 -24.47
N ASP A 182 -6.94 22.50 -23.98
CA ASP A 182 -8.14 21.93 -23.34
C ASP A 182 -9.06 21.39 -24.43
N LEU A 183 -9.19 20.08 -24.53
CA LEU A 183 -10.00 19.43 -25.56
C LEU A 183 -11.50 19.54 -25.30
N ILE A 184 -11.92 19.81 -24.06
CA ILE A 184 -13.34 20.03 -23.76
C ILE A 184 -13.79 21.40 -24.27
N LYS A 185 -12.99 22.42 -24.00
CA LYS A 185 -13.28 23.82 -24.42
C LYS A 185 -12.77 24.15 -25.84
N MET A 186 -11.90 23.31 -26.38
CA MET A 186 -11.19 23.55 -27.63
C MET A 186 -10.47 24.91 -27.63
N LYS A 187 -9.72 25.17 -26.58
CA LYS A 187 -8.89 26.37 -26.38
C LYS A 187 -7.53 26.02 -25.79
N ALA A 188 -6.55 26.83 -26.11
CA ALA A 188 -5.23 26.76 -25.51
C ALA A 188 -5.25 27.46 -24.14
N ILE A 189 -4.56 26.89 -23.15
CA ILE A 189 -4.33 27.50 -21.85
C ILE A 189 -2.83 27.70 -21.67
N VAL A 190 -2.44 28.95 -21.42
CA VAL A 190 -1.04 29.33 -21.16
C VAL A 190 -0.93 29.99 -19.82
N TRP A 191 0.06 29.56 -19.00
CA TRP A 191 0.32 30.10 -17.69
C TRP A 191 1.48 31.11 -17.72
N ASP A 192 1.34 32.20 -16.94
CA ASP A 192 2.40 33.20 -16.76
C ASP A 192 3.51 32.66 -15.83
N GLU A 193 4.72 32.52 -16.36
CA GLU A 193 5.89 32.09 -15.58
C GLU A 193 6.33 33.13 -14.55
N ALA A 194 6.25 34.42 -14.87
CA ALA A 194 6.68 35.50 -13.98
C ALA A 194 5.80 35.59 -12.71
N GLY A 195 4.53 35.25 -12.83
CA GLY A 195 3.56 35.21 -11.74
C GLY A 195 3.45 33.84 -11.05
N GLN A 196 4.43 32.96 -11.17
CA GLN A 196 4.43 31.62 -10.59
C GLN A 196 3.19 30.80 -10.97
N GLY A 197 2.67 31.00 -12.18
CA GLY A 197 1.50 30.31 -12.72
C GLY A 197 0.17 30.74 -12.09
N MET A 198 0.12 31.77 -11.25
CA MET A 198 -1.12 32.29 -10.67
C MET A 198 -2.07 32.90 -11.72
N LYS A 199 -1.52 33.39 -12.83
CA LYS A 199 -2.27 33.91 -13.95
C LYS A 199 -2.21 32.95 -15.12
N PHE A 200 -3.33 32.80 -15.79
CA PHE A 200 -3.45 32.01 -17.01
C PHE A 200 -4.33 32.76 -18.01
N GLU A 201 -4.17 32.44 -19.28
CA GLU A 201 -4.94 33.04 -20.37
C GLU A 201 -5.42 31.93 -21.32
N TYR A 202 -6.63 32.12 -21.83
CA TYR A 202 -7.16 31.31 -22.92
C TYR A 202 -6.81 31.95 -24.27
N HIS A 203 -6.24 31.13 -25.13
CA HIS A 203 -5.91 31.52 -26.50
C HIS A 203 -6.57 30.58 -27.51
N GLU A 204 -6.59 30.98 -28.78
CA GLU A 204 -6.92 30.08 -29.87
C GLU A 204 -5.86 28.97 -29.98
N ILE A 205 -6.28 27.80 -30.43
CA ILE A 205 -5.37 26.65 -30.63
C ILE A 205 -4.35 27.01 -31.69
N PRO A 206 -3.04 26.83 -31.45
CA PRO A 206 -2.00 27.04 -32.47
C PRO A 206 -2.32 26.27 -33.74
N GLU A 207 -2.07 26.89 -34.90
CA GLU A 207 -2.44 26.34 -36.21
C GLU A 207 -1.90 24.94 -36.46
N ASN A 208 -0.65 24.70 -36.07
CA ASN A 208 0.03 23.40 -36.16
C ASN A 208 -0.55 22.31 -35.25
N LEU A 209 -1.42 22.64 -34.29
CA LEU A 209 -2.06 21.70 -33.38
C LEU A 209 -3.55 21.51 -33.63
N LYS A 210 -4.16 22.26 -34.53
CA LYS A 210 -5.60 22.21 -34.78
C LYS A 210 -6.08 20.83 -35.22
N GLU A 211 -5.39 20.21 -36.18
CA GLU A 211 -5.74 18.86 -36.65
C GLU A 211 -5.60 17.82 -35.54
N LEU A 212 -4.49 17.87 -34.82
CA LEU A 212 -4.25 16.95 -33.69
C LEU A 212 -5.27 17.16 -32.55
N ALA A 213 -5.58 18.42 -32.23
CA ALA A 213 -6.59 18.74 -31.23
C ALA A 213 -7.98 18.24 -31.65
N GLN A 214 -8.35 18.37 -32.93
CA GLN A 214 -9.62 17.85 -33.42
C GLN A 214 -9.67 16.33 -33.38
N GLU A 215 -8.61 15.64 -33.78
CA GLU A 215 -8.52 14.16 -33.69
C GLU A 215 -8.76 13.66 -32.24
N TRP A 216 -8.06 14.24 -31.28
CA TRP A 216 -8.20 13.83 -29.90
C TRP A 216 -9.49 14.30 -29.22
N HIS A 217 -10.03 15.45 -29.67
CA HIS A 217 -11.36 15.88 -29.25
C HIS A 217 -12.43 14.88 -29.71
N ASP A 218 -12.39 14.40 -30.95
CA ASP A 218 -13.34 13.43 -31.50
C ASP A 218 -13.27 12.10 -30.73
N LYS A 219 -12.08 11.61 -30.43
CA LYS A 219 -11.88 10.41 -29.59
C LYS A 219 -12.43 10.61 -28.17
N MET A 220 -12.27 11.78 -27.59
CA MET A 220 -12.82 12.12 -26.28
C MET A 220 -14.35 12.20 -26.33
N LEU A 221 -14.94 12.78 -27.38
CA LEU A 221 -16.39 12.83 -27.58
C LEU A 221 -17.00 11.42 -27.67
N GLU A 222 -16.37 10.54 -28.45
CA GLU A 222 -16.78 9.13 -28.56
C GLU A 222 -16.75 8.46 -27.18
N ALA A 223 -15.65 8.62 -26.45
CA ALA A 223 -15.52 8.08 -25.09
C ALA A 223 -16.59 8.63 -24.12
N ALA A 224 -16.96 9.89 -24.23
CA ALA A 224 -18.02 10.48 -23.41
C ALA A 224 -19.41 9.98 -23.82
N ALA A 225 -19.66 9.84 -25.13
CA ALA A 225 -20.93 9.36 -25.66
C ALA A 225 -21.26 7.92 -25.25
N GLU A 226 -20.25 7.06 -25.14
CA GLU A 226 -20.41 5.65 -24.71
C GLU A 226 -20.89 5.48 -23.25
N ALA A 227 -21.04 6.57 -22.50
CA ALA A 227 -21.45 6.51 -21.08
C ALA A 227 -22.90 6.08 -20.90
N ASP A 228 -23.80 6.48 -21.79
CA ASP A 228 -25.20 6.10 -21.79
C ASP A 228 -25.89 6.36 -23.14
N GLU A 229 -27.10 5.79 -23.31
CA GLU A 229 -27.88 5.89 -24.54
C GLU A 229 -28.27 7.35 -24.89
N ASP A 230 -28.54 8.21 -23.89
CA ASP A 230 -28.91 9.60 -24.10
C ASP A 230 -27.75 10.37 -24.75
N LEU A 231 -26.54 10.22 -24.23
CA LEU A 231 -25.35 10.84 -24.79
C LEU A 231 -24.97 10.25 -26.16
N MET A 232 -25.14 8.94 -26.34
CA MET A 232 -24.89 8.30 -27.62
C MET A 232 -25.86 8.78 -28.70
N ASN A 233 -27.14 8.90 -28.38
CA ASN A 233 -28.13 9.42 -29.32
C ASN A 233 -27.85 10.87 -29.70
N LYS A 234 -27.52 11.75 -28.74
CA LYS A 234 -27.12 13.13 -29.02
C LYS A 234 -25.90 13.21 -29.94
N TYR A 235 -24.92 12.35 -29.73
CA TYR A 235 -23.71 12.28 -30.53
C TYR A 235 -24.00 11.84 -31.96
N LEU A 236 -24.85 10.83 -32.18
CA LEU A 236 -25.18 10.27 -33.50
C LEU A 236 -26.16 11.15 -34.28
N GLU A 237 -27.08 11.85 -33.61
CA GLU A 237 -28.10 12.71 -34.26
C GLU A 237 -27.53 14.03 -34.82
N GLY A 238 -26.22 14.25 -34.71
CA GLY A 238 -25.51 15.40 -35.32
C GLY A 238 -25.66 16.71 -34.56
N GLY A 239 -26.30 16.71 -33.37
CA GLY A 239 -26.40 17.88 -32.47
C GLY A 239 -25.13 18.16 -31.68
N GLY A 240 -24.22 17.20 -31.63
CA GLY A 240 -22.99 17.24 -30.83
C GLY A 240 -23.22 17.21 -29.34
N LEU A 241 -22.17 16.94 -28.56
CA LEU A 241 -22.18 17.04 -27.12
C LEU A 241 -21.69 18.43 -26.70
N ASN A 242 -22.39 19.07 -25.79
CA ASN A 242 -21.88 20.29 -25.14
C ASN A 242 -20.88 19.97 -24.05
N GLU A 243 -20.21 20.98 -23.48
CA GLU A 243 -19.21 20.79 -22.42
C GLU A 243 -19.74 20.04 -21.21
N ASP A 244 -20.99 20.28 -20.81
CA ASP A 244 -21.61 19.61 -19.64
C ASP A 244 -21.95 18.15 -19.94
N ASP A 245 -22.39 17.83 -21.16
CA ASP A 245 -22.60 16.47 -21.64
C ASP A 245 -21.28 15.69 -21.66
N ILE A 246 -20.21 16.32 -22.15
CA ILE A 246 -18.87 15.71 -22.17
C ILE A 246 -18.40 15.41 -20.74
N ARG A 247 -18.47 16.39 -19.85
CA ARG A 247 -18.08 16.19 -18.44
C ARG A 247 -18.91 15.12 -17.77
N ARG A 248 -20.22 15.09 -17.98
CA ARG A 248 -21.13 14.06 -17.46
C ARG A 248 -20.74 12.67 -17.95
N GLY A 249 -20.49 12.50 -19.23
CA GLY A 249 -20.10 11.23 -19.81
C GLY A 249 -18.74 10.73 -19.34
N LEU A 250 -17.74 11.60 -19.36
CA LEU A 250 -16.39 11.29 -18.87
C LEU A 250 -16.42 10.94 -17.38
N ARG A 251 -17.14 11.73 -16.56
CA ARG A 251 -17.29 11.44 -15.13
C ARG A 251 -17.91 10.08 -14.90
N LYS A 252 -19.03 9.76 -15.55
CA LYS A 252 -19.73 8.48 -15.36
C LYS A 252 -18.82 7.29 -15.64
N ARG A 253 -18.06 7.33 -16.72
CA ARG A 253 -17.14 6.26 -17.11
C ARG A 253 -15.87 6.21 -16.22
N THR A 254 -15.39 7.37 -15.75
CA THR A 254 -14.29 7.44 -14.78
C THR A 254 -14.69 6.80 -13.46
N LEU A 255 -15.89 7.10 -12.94
CA LEU A 255 -16.42 6.51 -11.71
C LEU A 255 -16.60 4.99 -11.84
N ALA A 256 -16.98 4.51 -13.03
CA ALA A 256 -17.09 3.08 -13.32
C ALA A 256 -15.73 2.39 -13.49
N GLY A 257 -14.63 3.14 -13.56
CA GLY A 257 -13.29 2.62 -13.80
C GLY A 257 -13.04 2.15 -15.24
N GLU A 258 -13.88 2.56 -16.19
CA GLU A 258 -13.78 2.18 -17.61
C GLU A 258 -12.76 3.00 -18.38
N ILE A 259 -12.57 4.25 -17.99
CA ILE A 259 -11.61 5.18 -18.58
C ILE A 259 -10.75 5.87 -17.53
N VAL A 260 -9.64 6.41 -17.97
CA VAL A 260 -8.73 7.23 -17.16
C VAL A 260 -8.51 8.55 -17.88
N PRO A 261 -9.15 9.66 -17.46
CA PRO A 261 -8.87 10.97 -18.04
C PRO A 261 -7.40 11.33 -17.87
N MET A 262 -6.78 11.80 -18.96
CA MET A 262 -5.35 12.04 -19.02
C MET A 262 -5.06 13.51 -19.30
N LEU A 263 -4.20 14.09 -18.45
CA LEU A 263 -3.77 15.48 -18.49
C LEU A 263 -2.25 15.56 -18.54
N CYS A 264 -1.72 16.76 -18.81
CA CYS A 264 -0.29 16.97 -18.79
C CYS A 264 0.10 18.34 -18.21
N GLY A 265 1.36 18.46 -17.81
CA GLY A 265 1.89 19.70 -17.30
C GLY A 265 3.35 19.59 -16.85
N SER A 266 3.80 20.64 -16.21
CA SER A 266 5.07 20.71 -15.50
C SER A 266 4.84 21.39 -14.15
N ALA A 267 4.77 20.62 -13.08
CA ALA A 267 4.62 21.16 -11.74
C ALA A 267 5.78 22.08 -11.36
N PHE A 268 7.00 21.74 -11.77
CA PHE A 268 8.20 22.58 -11.55
C PHE A 268 8.09 23.94 -12.23
N LYS A 269 7.58 23.99 -13.46
CA LYS A 269 7.35 25.22 -14.22
C LYS A 269 6.00 25.89 -13.94
N ASN A 270 5.27 25.40 -12.94
CA ASN A 270 3.97 25.96 -12.53
C ASN A 270 2.89 25.94 -13.62
N LYS A 271 2.88 24.91 -14.47
CA LYS A 271 1.95 24.76 -15.59
C LYS A 271 1.11 23.50 -15.46
N GLY A 272 -0.20 23.61 -15.57
CA GLY A 272 -1.13 22.48 -15.67
C GLY A 272 -1.71 21.95 -14.35
N VAL A 273 -1.16 22.28 -13.17
CA VAL A 273 -1.65 21.76 -11.89
C VAL A 273 -3.04 22.26 -11.54
N GLN A 274 -3.36 23.53 -11.82
CA GLN A 274 -4.70 24.07 -11.58
C GLN A 274 -5.75 23.39 -12.48
N ALA A 275 -5.42 23.13 -13.73
CA ALA A 275 -6.31 22.38 -14.62
C ALA A 275 -6.53 20.94 -14.14
N MET A 276 -5.50 20.33 -13.55
CA MET A 276 -5.65 19.03 -12.88
C MET A 276 -6.62 19.10 -11.68
N LEU A 277 -6.55 20.16 -10.88
CA LEU A 277 -7.50 20.37 -9.77
C LEU A 277 -8.94 20.55 -10.26
N ASP A 278 -9.13 21.22 -11.39
CA ASP A 278 -10.46 21.30 -12.02
C ASP A 278 -10.95 19.92 -12.45
N ALA A 279 -10.11 19.10 -13.06
CA ALA A 279 -10.44 17.72 -13.40
C ALA A 279 -10.74 16.85 -12.15
N VAL A 280 -10.04 17.05 -11.05
CA VAL A 280 -10.31 16.37 -9.78
C VAL A 280 -11.73 16.65 -9.30
N ILE A 281 -12.16 17.90 -9.26
CA ILE A 281 -13.51 18.23 -8.77
C ILE A 281 -14.60 17.86 -9.76
N GLU A 282 -14.32 17.82 -11.06
CA GLU A 282 -15.27 17.51 -12.12
C GLU A 282 -15.45 16.01 -12.36
N LEU A 283 -14.37 15.22 -12.31
CA LEU A 283 -14.33 13.85 -12.82
C LEU A 283 -14.14 12.78 -11.74
N LEU A 284 -13.53 13.11 -10.58
CA LEU A 284 -13.35 12.16 -9.50
C LEU A 284 -14.56 12.10 -8.55
N PRO A 285 -14.77 10.96 -7.88
CA PRO A 285 -15.94 10.76 -7.05
C PRO A 285 -15.93 11.59 -5.76
N SER A 286 -17.13 11.89 -5.29
CA SER A 286 -17.41 12.27 -3.92
C SER A 286 -17.73 11.04 -3.07
N PRO A 287 -17.78 11.14 -1.73
CA PRO A 287 -18.15 10.01 -0.88
C PRO A 287 -19.54 9.41 -1.16
N VAL A 288 -20.45 10.18 -1.76
CA VAL A 288 -21.81 9.69 -2.11
C VAL A 288 -21.87 9.00 -3.47
N ASP A 289 -20.86 9.16 -4.31
CA ASP A 289 -20.75 8.46 -5.59
C ASP A 289 -20.22 7.02 -5.44
N ILE A 290 -19.67 6.70 -4.27
CA ILE A 290 -19.08 5.40 -3.98
C ILE A 290 -20.13 4.48 -3.36
N PRO A 291 -20.11 3.17 -3.66
CA PRO A 291 -21.01 2.22 -3.01
C PRO A 291 -20.91 2.30 -1.48
N PRO A 292 -22.01 2.04 -0.74
CA PRO A 292 -21.98 1.96 0.71
C PRO A 292 -20.88 1.04 1.20
N VAL A 293 -20.16 1.45 2.25
CA VAL A 293 -19.08 0.62 2.80
C VAL A 293 -19.65 -0.66 3.39
N LYS A 294 -19.06 -1.78 3.02
CA LYS A 294 -19.45 -3.11 3.48
C LYS A 294 -18.68 -3.51 4.74
N GLY A 295 -19.30 -4.38 5.54
CA GLY A 295 -18.69 -4.96 6.71
C GLY A 295 -19.52 -6.12 7.25
N LEU A 296 -19.05 -6.69 8.35
CA LEU A 296 -19.74 -7.75 9.08
C LEU A 296 -20.28 -7.20 10.40
N ASP A 297 -21.50 -7.55 10.76
CA ASP A 297 -22.06 -7.22 12.08
C ASP A 297 -21.51 -8.18 13.17
N ASP A 298 -22.02 -8.04 14.40
CA ASP A 298 -21.66 -8.88 15.56
C ASP A 298 -22.04 -10.36 15.40
N ARG A 299 -22.87 -10.69 14.40
CA ARG A 299 -23.30 -12.05 14.05
C ARG A 299 -22.61 -12.59 12.79
N GLU A 300 -21.58 -11.90 12.31
CA GLU A 300 -20.86 -12.22 11.07
C GLU A 300 -21.75 -12.14 9.81
N VAL A 301 -22.83 -11.37 9.85
CA VAL A 301 -23.72 -11.15 8.70
C VAL A 301 -23.24 -9.90 7.95
N GLU A 302 -23.16 -10.01 6.61
CA GLU A 302 -22.78 -8.89 5.75
C GLU A 302 -23.80 -7.75 5.90
N THR A 303 -23.30 -6.57 6.21
CA THR A 303 -24.06 -5.34 6.35
C THR A 303 -23.34 -4.19 5.65
N SER A 304 -23.99 -3.06 5.49
CA SER A 304 -23.40 -1.87 4.87
C SER A 304 -23.81 -0.59 5.57
N ARG A 305 -23.03 0.46 5.35
CA ARG A 305 -23.30 1.82 5.83
C ARG A 305 -23.21 2.80 4.67
N LYS A 306 -24.21 3.68 4.56
CA LYS A 306 -24.21 4.76 3.58
C LYS A 306 -23.41 5.96 4.09
N ALA A 307 -22.87 6.74 3.17
CA ALA A 307 -22.14 7.96 3.49
C ALA A 307 -23.10 9.10 3.85
N GLU A 308 -23.80 8.99 4.97
CA GLU A 308 -24.82 9.93 5.47
C GLU A 308 -24.54 10.28 6.93
N ASP A 309 -24.78 11.54 7.32
CA ASP A 309 -24.59 11.99 8.70
C ASP A 309 -25.61 11.38 9.68
N ALA A 310 -26.80 11.01 9.18
CA ALA A 310 -27.86 10.39 9.98
C ALA A 310 -27.65 8.88 10.20
N GLU A 311 -26.71 8.27 9.49
CA GLU A 311 -26.38 6.86 9.64
C GLU A 311 -25.60 6.61 10.94
N LYS A 312 -25.52 5.37 11.37
CA LYS A 312 -24.71 4.96 12.54
C LYS A 312 -23.23 5.16 12.24
N PHE A 313 -22.48 5.65 13.23
CA PHE A 313 -21.07 5.94 13.07
C PHE A 313 -20.26 4.70 12.71
N SER A 314 -19.44 4.82 11.68
CA SER A 314 -18.39 3.88 11.35
C SER A 314 -17.20 4.58 10.70
N ALA A 315 -16.02 4.18 11.08
CA ALA A 315 -14.75 4.70 10.58
C ALA A 315 -13.67 3.63 10.54
N LEU A 316 -12.67 3.83 9.72
CA LEU A 316 -11.46 3.01 9.64
C LEU A 316 -10.26 3.81 10.13
N ALA A 317 -9.55 3.27 11.11
CA ALA A 317 -8.26 3.79 11.54
C ALA A 317 -7.18 3.32 10.54
N PHE A 318 -6.76 4.21 9.65
CA PHE A 318 -5.87 3.83 8.56
C PHE A 318 -4.40 4.19 8.79
N LYS A 319 -4.12 5.08 9.75
CA LYS A 319 -2.76 5.48 10.10
C LYS A 319 -2.66 5.87 11.56
N LEU A 320 -1.60 5.42 12.20
CA LEU A 320 -1.16 5.91 13.50
C LEU A 320 0.15 6.69 13.35
N MET A 321 0.31 7.73 14.13
CA MET A 321 1.52 8.52 14.19
C MET A 321 1.78 8.98 15.63
N THR A 322 3.03 8.94 16.05
CA THR A 322 3.44 9.52 17.34
C THR A 322 3.85 10.97 17.14
N ASP A 323 3.18 11.87 17.83
CA ASP A 323 3.45 13.30 17.81
C ASP A 323 4.13 13.72 19.12
N PRO A 324 5.21 14.51 19.07
CA PRO A 324 5.95 14.93 20.28
C PRO A 324 5.12 15.75 21.29
N PHE A 325 4.10 16.47 20.81
CA PHE A 325 3.33 17.41 21.61
C PHE A 325 1.98 16.88 22.10
N VAL A 326 1.31 16.08 21.27
CA VAL A 326 -0.04 15.57 21.55
C VAL A 326 -0.08 14.06 21.80
N GLY A 327 1.04 13.37 21.62
CA GLY A 327 1.15 11.93 21.78
C GLY A 327 0.65 11.16 20.55
N GLN A 328 -0.07 10.06 20.75
CA GLN A 328 -0.54 9.23 19.65
C GLN A 328 -1.70 9.90 18.91
N LEU A 329 -1.54 10.07 17.61
CA LEU A 329 -2.56 10.48 16.66
C LEU A 329 -3.06 9.27 15.90
N THR A 330 -4.37 9.09 15.85
CA THR A 330 -5.04 8.04 15.05
C THR A 330 -5.81 8.71 13.94
N PHE A 331 -5.35 8.56 12.70
CA PHE A 331 -6.05 9.06 11.52
C PHE A 331 -7.19 8.12 11.15
N ILE A 332 -8.39 8.69 11.01
CA ILE A 332 -9.60 7.94 10.67
C ILE A 332 -10.24 8.48 9.40
N ARG A 333 -10.75 7.56 8.59
CA ARG A 333 -11.72 7.85 7.54
C ARG A 333 -13.10 7.54 8.05
N VAL A 334 -13.96 8.55 8.15
CA VAL A 334 -15.36 8.38 8.56
C VAL A 334 -16.19 7.98 7.33
N TYR A 335 -16.79 6.80 7.37
CA TYR A 335 -17.64 6.30 6.28
C TYR A 335 -19.11 6.66 6.49
N SER A 336 -19.58 6.71 7.73
CA SER A 336 -20.96 6.98 8.07
C SER A 336 -21.09 7.67 9.42
N GLY A 337 -22.16 8.44 9.61
CA GLY A 337 -22.48 9.10 10.86
C GLY A 337 -21.63 10.32 11.19
N VAL A 338 -21.67 10.71 12.44
CA VAL A 338 -20.94 11.87 12.99
C VAL A 338 -20.22 11.44 14.27
N LEU A 339 -18.96 11.81 14.40
CA LEU A 339 -18.17 11.64 15.61
C LEU A 339 -17.87 13.00 16.23
N LYS A 340 -18.10 13.15 17.51
CA LYS A 340 -17.82 14.38 18.28
C LYS A 340 -16.65 14.16 19.24
N SER A 341 -15.95 15.23 19.55
CA SER A 341 -14.97 15.23 20.62
C SER A 341 -15.63 14.83 21.95
N GLY A 342 -15.03 13.88 22.66
CA GLY A 342 -15.57 13.32 23.88
C GLY A 342 -16.48 12.10 23.71
N ASP A 343 -16.86 11.73 22.49
CA ASP A 343 -17.67 10.53 22.22
C ASP A 343 -16.92 9.25 22.57
N THR A 344 -17.70 8.20 22.86
CA THR A 344 -17.18 6.84 23.04
C THR A 344 -17.37 6.07 21.74
N VAL A 345 -16.29 5.47 21.28
CA VAL A 345 -16.26 4.58 20.10
C VAL A 345 -16.01 3.14 20.54
N PHE A 346 -16.46 2.20 19.75
CA PHE A 346 -16.26 0.78 19.97
C PHE A 346 -15.31 0.21 18.90
N ASN A 347 -14.34 -0.55 19.37
CA ASN A 347 -13.47 -1.35 18.51
C ASN A 347 -13.98 -2.80 18.52
N PRO A 348 -14.70 -3.25 17.51
CA PRO A 348 -15.34 -4.56 17.50
C PRO A 348 -14.33 -5.71 17.39
N ILE A 349 -13.12 -5.45 16.85
CA ILE A 349 -12.06 -6.46 16.72
C ILE A 349 -11.49 -6.83 18.08
N LYS A 350 -11.32 -5.84 18.98
CA LYS A 350 -10.79 -6.03 20.33
C LYS A 350 -11.88 -6.17 21.39
N GLY A 351 -13.13 -5.91 21.04
CA GLY A 351 -14.24 -5.89 21.98
C GLY A 351 -14.13 -4.78 23.05
N LYS A 352 -13.43 -3.68 22.73
CA LYS A 352 -13.15 -2.60 23.69
C LYS A 352 -13.79 -1.29 23.28
N LYS A 353 -14.25 -0.54 24.28
CA LYS A 353 -14.70 0.86 24.13
C LYS A 353 -13.54 1.80 24.44
N ASP A 354 -13.39 2.85 23.67
CA ASP A 354 -12.40 3.89 23.88
C ASP A 354 -13.04 5.28 23.74
N ARG A 355 -12.49 6.29 24.40
CA ARG A 355 -13.03 7.64 24.39
C ARG A 355 -12.16 8.54 23.53
N VAL A 356 -12.77 9.21 22.58
CA VAL A 356 -12.11 10.23 21.76
C VAL A 356 -11.87 11.49 22.62
N GLY A 357 -10.61 11.85 22.80
CA GLY A 357 -10.25 13.06 23.55
C GLY A 357 -10.50 14.31 22.71
N ARG A 358 -9.69 14.52 21.70
CA ARG A 358 -9.78 15.65 20.76
C ARG A 358 -9.82 15.15 19.33
N LEU A 359 -10.44 15.95 18.47
CA LEU A 359 -10.46 15.77 17.03
C LEU A 359 -9.65 16.89 16.39
N LEU A 360 -8.74 16.53 15.50
CA LEU A 360 -7.87 17.45 14.79
C LEU A 360 -8.08 17.33 13.28
N GLN A 361 -8.13 18.47 12.61
CA GLN A 361 -8.00 18.57 11.17
C GLN A 361 -6.59 18.99 10.82
N MET A 362 -6.00 18.33 9.84
CA MET A 362 -4.64 18.60 9.39
C MET A 362 -4.67 19.53 8.17
N HIS A 363 -3.94 20.63 8.25
CA HIS A 363 -3.70 21.55 7.15
C HIS A 363 -2.19 21.68 6.96
N ALA A 364 -1.61 20.83 6.13
CA ALA A 364 -0.16 20.73 6.01
C ALA A 364 0.51 20.49 7.39
N ASN A 365 1.35 21.43 7.85
CA ASN A 365 2.00 21.35 9.16
C ASN A 365 1.18 21.97 10.31
N GLN A 366 0.00 22.51 10.02
CA GLN A 366 -0.87 23.12 11.03
C GLN A 366 -1.96 22.14 11.45
N ARG A 367 -2.36 22.23 12.72
CA ARG A 367 -3.43 21.43 13.31
C ARG A 367 -4.52 22.36 13.78
N GLU A 368 -5.74 22.09 13.34
CA GLU A 368 -6.93 22.78 13.79
C GLU A 368 -7.76 21.83 14.65
N GLU A 369 -8.10 22.24 15.86
CA GLU A 369 -9.02 21.47 16.69
C GLU A 369 -10.45 21.64 16.19
N ILE A 370 -11.12 20.53 15.93
CA ILE A 370 -12.51 20.51 15.46
C ILE A 370 -13.40 19.81 16.49
N HIS A 371 -14.66 20.22 16.57
CA HIS A 371 -15.61 19.65 17.52
C HIS A 371 -16.25 18.35 17.03
N GLU A 372 -16.39 18.20 15.73
CA GLU A 372 -17.02 17.04 15.11
C GLU A 372 -16.41 16.75 13.74
N VAL A 373 -16.43 15.48 13.36
CA VAL A 373 -16.09 14.97 12.01
C VAL A 373 -17.28 14.16 11.49
N ARG A 374 -17.57 14.28 10.21
CA ARG A 374 -18.78 13.76 9.59
C ARG A 374 -18.49 12.71 8.53
N ALA A 375 -19.52 11.98 8.10
CA ALA A 375 -19.44 11.02 7.01
C ALA A 375 -18.71 11.58 5.80
N GLY A 376 -17.81 10.82 5.22
CA GLY A 376 -17.04 11.19 4.04
C GLY A 376 -15.78 12.01 4.35
N ASP A 377 -15.46 12.31 5.60
CA ASP A 377 -14.32 13.15 5.98
C ASP A 377 -13.17 12.34 6.61
N ILE A 378 -12.02 12.98 6.70
CA ILE A 378 -10.81 12.46 7.32
C ILE A 378 -10.42 13.38 8.47
N ALA A 379 -10.10 12.80 9.62
CA ALA A 379 -9.62 13.53 10.78
C ALA A 379 -8.61 12.70 11.59
N ALA A 380 -7.88 13.36 12.48
CA ALA A 380 -7.03 12.71 13.46
C ALA A 380 -7.67 12.74 14.85
N CYS A 381 -7.71 11.60 15.52
CA CYS A 381 -8.18 11.44 16.89
C CYS A 381 -7.01 11.42 17.86
N VAL A 382 -7.13 12.16 18.96
CA VAL A 382 -6.23 12.10 20.11
C VAL A 382 -6.91 11.35 21.24
N GLY A 383 -6.19 10.50 21.96
CA GLY A 383 -6.70 9.83 23.16
C GLY A 383 -7.12 8.37 22.97
N LEU A 384 -7.11 7.85 21.76
CA LEU A 384 -7.33 6.44 21.49
C LEU A 384 -6.08 5.62 21.86
N LYS A 385 -6.19 4.74 22.84
CA LYS A 385 -5.01 4.03 23.42
C LYS A 385 -4.80 2.64 22.85
N GLU A 386 -5.88 1.98 22.46
CA GLU A 386 -5.88 0.54 22.14
C GLU A 386 -6.01 0.27 20.63
N VAL A 387 -6.16 1.32 19.82
CA VAL A 387 -6.37 1.20 18.38
C VAL A 387 -5.04 0.96 17.66
N ILE A 388 -5.05 0.07 16.68
CA ILE A 388 -3.96 -0.11 15.72
C ILE A 388 -4.44 0.16 14.29
N THR A 389 -3.50 0.32 13.38
CA THR A 389 -3.80 0.56 11.97
C THR A 389 -4.60 -0.60 11.36
N GLY A 390 -5.65 -0.28 10.61
CA GLY A 390 -6.53 -1.24 9.94
C GLY A 390 -7.75 -1.65 10.77
N GLU A 391 -7.89 -1.16 12.02
CA GLU A 391 -9.03 -1.47 12.86
C GLU A 391 -10.23 -0.54 12.61
N THR A 392 -11.41 -1.10 12.81
CA THR A 392 -12.68 -0.36 12.71
C THR A 392 -13.02 0.31 14.03
N LEU A 393 -13.55 1.53 13.94
CA LEU A 393 -14.20 2.23 15.03
C LEU A 393 -15.67 2.46 14.66
N CYS A 394 -16.59 2.12 15.53
CA CYS A 394 -18.02 2.22 15.27
C CYS A 394 -18.83 2.66 16.47
N ASP A 395 -20.11 2.86 16.24
CA ASP A 395 -21.11 3.09 17.30
C ASP A 395 -21.14 1.90 18.26
N PRO A 396 -21.08 2.12 19.60
CA PRO A 396 -21.06 1.04 20.59
C PRO A 396 -22.27 0.10 20.57
N ASP A 397 -23.41 0.59 20.11
CA ASP A 397 -24.68 -0.15 20.10
C ASP A 397 -25.01 -0.76 18.72
N HIS A 398 -24.22 -0.43 17.70
CA HIS A 398 -24.41 -0.86 16.32
C HIS A 398 -23.07 -1.28 15.72
N ALA A 399 -22.53 -2.37 16.21
CA ALA A 399 -21.21 -2.86 15.81
C ALA A 399 -21.16 -3.23 14.31
N ILE A 400 -20.07 -2.87 13.67
CA ILE A 400 -19.70 -3.29 12.32
C ILE A 400 -18.19 -3.44 12.25
N ILE A 401 -17.72 -4.52 11.62
CA ILE A 401 -16.32 -4.71 11.26
C ILE A 401 -16.21 -4.44 9.78
N LEU A 402 -15.59 -3.33 9.41
CA LEU A 402 -15.32 -3.01 8.02
C LEU A 402 -14.28 -3.99 7.45
N GLU A 403 -14.27 -4.16 6.13
CA GLU A 403 -13.30 -5.01 5.45
C GLU A 403 -11.87 -4.71 5.91
N ARG A 404 -11.16 -5.76 6.36
CA ARG A 404 -9.82 -5.63 6.92
C ARG A 404 -8.79 -5.38 5.81
N MET A 405 -7.78 -4.58 6.14
CA MET A 405 -6.58 -4.48 5.32
C MET A 405 -5.74 -5.75 5.49
N ILE A 406 -5.27 -6.30 4.37
CA ILE A 406 -4.33 -7.43 4.37
C ILE A 406 -2.93 -6.85 4.25
N PHE A 407 -2.12 -7.08 5.25
CA PHE A 407 -0.74 -6.59 5.28
C PHE A 407 0.22 -7.69 4.84
N PRO A 408 1.22 -7.38 3.99
CA PRO A 408 2.22 -8.34 3.58
C PRO A 408 3.11 -8.76 4.76
N GLU A 409 3.55 -10.02 4.75
CA GLU A 409 4.50 -10.50 5.74
C GLU A 409 5.91 -9.98 5.44
N PRO A 410 6.71 -9.66 6.48
CA PRO A 410 8.08 -9.22 6.31
C PRO A 410 8.95 -10.25 5.60
N VAL A 411 9.91 -9.79 4.80
CA VAL A 411 10.81 -10.65 4.02
C VAL A 411 12.27 -10.57 4.47
N ILE A 412 12.62 -9.58 5.29
CA ILE A 412 13.98 -9.38 5.80
C ILE A 412 13.96 -9.16 7.31
N SER A 413 15.00 -9.61 8.01
CA SER A 413 15.14 -9.47 9.44
C SER A 413 16.54 -9.03 9.83
N GLN A 414 16.64 -8.26 10.92
CA GLN A 414 17.92 -7.82 11.51
C GLN A 414 17.87 -7.96 13.03
N ALA A 415 19.01 -8.31 13.62
CA ALA A 415 19.18 -8.21 15.06
C ALA A 415 19.48 -6.76 15.45
N VAL A 416 18.86 -6.29 16.52
CA VAL A 416 19.07 -4.95 17.08
C VAL A 416 19.41 -5.07 18.55
N GLU A 417 20.53 -4.47 18.95
CA GLU A 417 21.02 -4.48 20.31
C GLU A 417 21.19 -3.05 20.86
N PRO A 418 20.69 -2.74 22.05
CA PRO A 418 20.90 -1.45 22.66
C PRO A 418 22.39 -1.25 22.99
N LYS A 419 22.95 -0.06 22.76
CA LYS A 419 24.34 0.23 23.13
C LYS A 419 24.57 0.31 24.63
N THR A 420 23.56 0.72 25.38
CA THR A 420 23.62 0.84 26.85
C THR A 420 22.42 0.18 27.52
N LYS A 421 22.55 -0.14 28.82
CA LYS A 421 21.41 -0.64 29.61
C LYS A 421 20.26 0.36 29.70
N ALA A 422 20.54 1.66 29.71
CA ALA A 422 19.53 2.70 29.70
C ALA A 422 18.73 2.74 28.38
N ASP A 423 19.35 2.35 27.28
CA ASP A 423 18.71 2.28 25.98
C ASP A 423 17.81 1.05 25.84
N GLN A 424 17.97 0.01 26.66
CA GLN A 424 17.20 -1.24 26.54
C GLN A 424 15.70 -1.02 26.79
N GLU A 425 15.33 -0.32 27.85
CA GLU A 425 13.92 0.00 28.15
C GLU A 425 13.34 0.94 27.11
N LYS A 426 14.08 1.98 26.73
CA LYS A 426 13.69 2.93 25.69
C LYS A 426 13.50 2.24 24.33
N MET A 427 14.41 1.33 23.98
CA MET A 427 14.33 0.55 22.73
C MET A 427 13.06 -0.30 22.69
N GLY A 428 12.74 -1.00 23.78
CA GLY A 428 11.50 -1.81 23.88
C GLY A 428 10.25 -0.96 23.64
N LEU A 429 10.16 0.21 24.28
CA LEU A 429 9.05 1.15 24.11
C LEU A 429 9.00 1.73 22.69
N ALA A 430 10.15 2.11 22.13
CA ALA A 430 10.25 2.65 20.76
C ALA A 430 9.78 1.61 19.73
N LEU A 431 10.31 0.39 19.81
CA LEU A 431 9.94 -0.70 18.91
C LEU A 431 8.46 -1.07 19.01
N GLN A 432 7.91 -1.08 20.21
CA GLN A 432 6.48 -1.33 20.43
C GLN A 432 5.60 -0.25 19.77
N ARG A 433 5.98 1.02 19.88
CA ARG A 433 5.27 2.13 19.24
C ARG A 433 5.36 2.04 17.73
N LEU A 434 6.56 1.82 17.18
CA LEU A 434 6.78 1.69 15.74
C LEU A 434 6.02 0.49 15.15
N ALA A 435 5.97 -0.64 15.85
CA ALA A 435 5.18 -1.80 15.42
C ALA A 435 3.65 -1.58 15.47
N ARG A 436 3.17 -0.65 16.30
CA ARG A 436 1.75 -0.22 16.29
C ARG A 436 1.43 0.69 15.10
N GLU A 437 2.39 1.53 14.71
CA GLU A 437 2.24 2.43 13.56
C GLU A 437 2.30 1.65 12.25
N ASP A 438 3.17 0.65 12.16
CA ASP A 438 3.43 -0.12 10.95
C ASP A 438 3.18 -1.63 11.14
N PRO A 439 2.04 -2.16 10.68
CA PRO A 439 1.72 -3.58 10.76
C PRO A 439 2.62 -4.51 9.94
N SER A 440 3.40 -4.01 8.97
CA SER A 440 4.39 -4.80 8.23
C SER A 440 5.73 -4.91 8.97
N PHE A 441 5.90 -4.12 10.02
CA PHE A 441 7.05 -4.17 10.91
C PHE A 441 6.77 -5.14 12.07
N ARG A 442 7.64 -6.13 12.27
CA ARG A 442 7.53 -7.11 13.34
C ARG A 442 8.72 -7.03 14.26
N VAL A 443 8.46 -7.26 15.54
CA VAL A 443 9.49 -7.35 16.59
C VAL A 443 9.32 -8.65 17.34
N ARG A 444 10.41 -9.41 17.48
CA ARG A 444 10.43 -10.63 18.31
C ARG A 444 11.72 -10.69 19.09
N THR A 445 11.70 -11.36 20.23
CA THR A 445 12.89 -11.74 20.95
C THR A 445 13.25 -13.18 20.58
N ASP A 446 14.48 -13.40 20.19
CA ASP A 446 15.00 -14.73 19.96
C ASP A 446 15.25 -15.41 21.32
N GLU A 447 14.58 -16.53 21.56
CA GLU A 447 14.63 -17.22 22.86
C GLU A 447 15.99 -17.86 23.15
N GLU A 448 16.75 -18.23 22.11
CA GLU A 448 18.06 -18.86 22.27
C GLU A 448 19.17 -17.84 22.49
N SER A 449 19.20 -16.77 21.68
CA SER A 449 20.24 -15.75 21.76
C SER A 449 19.89 -14.58 22.68
N GLY A 450 18.62 -14.42 23.04
CA GLY A 450 18.10 -13.26 23.79
C GLY A 450 18.11 -11.95 22.98
N GLN A 451 18.44 -12.00 21.69
CA GLN A 451 18.51 -10.83 20.82
C GLN A 451 17.11 -10.36 20.42
N THR A 452 16.96 -9.05 20.26
CA THR A 452 15.78 -8.46 19.66
C THR A 452 15.92 -8.49 18.14
N ILE A 453 15.00 -9.17 17.45
CA ILE A 453 14.94 -9.26 15.99
C ILE A 453 13.83 -8.36 15.47
N ILE A 454 14.19 -7.46 14.56
CA ILE A 454 13.25 -6.64 13.81
C ILE A 454 13.11 -7.19 12.39
N SER A 455 11.90 -7.17 11.85
CA SER A 455 11.59 -7.67 10.51
C SER A 455 10.77 -6.66 9.72
N GLY A 456 11.03 -6.53 8.42
CA GLY A 456 10.39 -5.55 7.55
C GLY A 456 10.39 -5.94 6.08
N MET A 457 9.94 -5.03 5.22
CA MET A 457 9.72 -5.28 3.78
C MET A 457 11.00 -5.12 2.94
N GLY A 458 12.03 -4.47 3.45
CA GLY A 458 13.29 -4.26 2.75
C GLY A 458 14.35 -3.59 3.63
N GLU A 459 15.57 -3.47 3.10
CA GLU A 459 16.69 -2.85 3.82
C GLU A 459 16.38 -1.40 4.19
N LEU A 460 15.87 -0.63 3.24
CA LEU A 460 15.51 0.78 3.46
C LEU A 460 14.43 0.93 4.53
N HIS A 461 13.45 0.04 4.56
CA HIS A 461 12.40 0.04 5.58
C HIS A 461 13.02 -0.11 6.99
N LEU A 462 13.88 -1.11 7.20
CA LEU A 462 14.53 -1.34 8.50
C LEU A 462 15.51 -0.21 8.87
N GLU A 463 16.25 0.33 7.91
CA GLU A 463 17.10 1.50 8.10
C GLU A 463 16.33 2.73 8.64
N ILE A 464 15.16 2.99 8.07
CA ILE A 464 14.29 4.09 8.50
C ILE A 464 13.76 3.84 9.91
N ILE A 465 13.36 2.61 10.23
CA ILE A 465 12.94 2.25 11.59
C ILE A 465 14.07 2.51 12.60
N VAL A 466 15.30 2.11 12.29
CA VAL A 466 16.46 2.34 13.17
C VAL A 466 16.79 3.83 13.30
N ASP A 467 16.70 4.58 12.21
CA ASP A 467 16.92 6.03 12.24
C ASP A 467 15.84 6.77 13.05
N ARG A 468 14.58 6.34 12.95
CA ARG A 468 13.48 6.83 13.78
C ARG A 468 13.71 6.52 15.27
N MET A 469 14.17 5.31 15.62
CA MET A 469 14.54 4.99 17.01
C MET A 469 15.56 5.97 17.57
N ARG A 470 16.59 6.28 16.78
CA ARG A 470 17.65 7.21 17.20
C ARG A 470 17.14 8.63 17.39
N ARG A 471 16.40 9.17 16.42
CA ARG A 471 16.02 10.58 16.38
C ARG A 471 14.76 10.92 17.18
N GLU A 472 13.74 10.09 17.07
CA GLU A 472 12.44 10.34 17.73
C GLU A 472 12.43 9.86 19.19
N PHE A 473 13.15 8.77 19.47
CA PHE A 473 13.13 8.14 20.79
C PHE A 473 14.45 8.25 21.54
N SER A 474 15.49 8.85 20.94
CA SER A 474 16.82 8.98 21.51
C SER A 474 17.41 7.64 21.95
N VAL A 475 17.28 6.60 21.11
CA VAL A 475 17.78 5.24 21.33
C VAL A 475 18.98 4.99 20.43
N GLU A 476 20.12 4.69 21.02
CA GLU A 476 21.31 4.23 20.30
C GLU A 476 21.32 2.68 20.28
N ALA A 477 21.33 2.12 19.08
CA ALA A 477 21.34 0.68 18.87
C ALA A 477 22.44 0.24 17.88
N SER A 478 22.98 -0.94 18.09
CA SER A 478 23.81 -1.65 17.12
C SER A 478 22.95 -2.57 16.29
N VAL A 479 23.14 -2.57 14.98
CA VAL A 479 22.33 -3.33 14.03
C VAL A 479 23.18 -4.41 13.38
N GLY A 480 22.69 -5.64 13.42
CA GLY A 480 23.32 -6.79 12.77
C GLY A 480 23.15 -6.77 11.25
N LYS A 481 23.78 -7.70 10.55
CA LYS A 481 23.59 -7.86 9.10
C LYS A 481 22.16 -8.35 8.80
N PRO A 482 21.54 -7.87 7.69
CA PRO A 482 20.24 -8.35 7.25
C PRO A 482 20.25 -9.86 7.02
N GLN A 483 19.16 -10.52 7.38
CA GLN A 483 18.95 -11.93 7.14
C GLN A 483 17.63 -12.16 6.43
N VAL A 484 17.62 -13.10 5.49
CA VAL A 484 16.43 -13.46 4.72
C VAL A 484 15.44 -14.21 5.61
N ALA A 485 14.17 -13.84 5.56
CA ALA A 485 13.09 -14.56 6.20
C ALA A 485 12.63 -15.72 5.32
N TYR A 486 13.27 -16.88 5.49
CA TYR A 486 12.86 -18.12 4.82
C TYR A 486 11.54 -18.65 5.36
N ARG A 487 10.91 -19.56 4.61
CA ARG A 487 9.70 -20.30 5.01
C ARG A 487 9.90 -21.79 4.76
N GLU A 488 9.09 -22.60 5.41
CA GLU A 488 9.05 -24.04 5.18
C GLU A 488 7.68 -24.46 4.65
N THR A 489 7.65 -25.49 3.81
CA THR A 489 6.42 -26.10 3.31
C THR A 489 6.66 -27.59 3.06
N ILE A 490 5.64 -28.29 2.57
CA ILE A 490 5.72 -29.72 2.22
C ILE A 490 5.31 -29.93 0.77
N LYS A 491 5.82 -31.00 0.17
CA LYS A 491 5.55 -31.34 -1.24
C LYS A 491 4.59 -32.51 -1.40
N LYS A 492 4.45 -33.36 -0.39
CA LYS A 492 3.66 -34.58 -0.44
C LYS A 492 2.69 -34.62 0.73
N ALA A 493 1.59 -35.36 0.55
CA ALA A 493 0.70 -35.67 1.64
C ALA A 493 1.28 -36.80 2.53
N CYS A 494 1.18 -36.62 3.83
CA CYS A 494 1.31 -37.68 4.82
C CYS A 494 -0.10 -38.06 5.27
N GLU A 495 -0.60 -39.18 4.74
CA GLU A 495 -2.01 -39.58 4.88
C GLU A 495 -2.40 -39.89 6.34
N ARG A 496 -1.46 -40.41 7.10
CA ARG A 496 -1.72 -40.77 8.51
C ARG A 496 -0.45 -40.71 9.32
N VAL A 497 -0.45 -39.88 10.35
CA VAL A 497 0.66 -39.74 11.32
C VAL A 497 0.13 -39.72 12.72
N GLU A 498 0.78 -40.47 13.61
CA GLU A 498 0.40 -40.61 15.02
C GLU A 498 1.11 -39.54 15.86
N GLY A 499 0.38 -38.91 16.77
CA GLY A 499 0.91 -38.14 17.87
C GLY A 499 0.35 -38.67 19.19
N LYS A 500 1.22 -39.23 20.01
CA LYS A 500 0.83 -39.80 21.29
C LYS A 500 1.68 -39.22 22.42
N PHE A 501 1.02 -38.50 23.32
CA PHE A 501 1.65 -37.91 24.48
C PHE A 501 1.14 -38.62 25.73
N VAL A 502 2.04 -39.31 26.41
CA VAL A 502 1.74 -40.02 27.67
C VAL A 502 2.78 -39.62 28.68
N LYS A 503 2.36 -39.11 29.84
CA LYS A 503 3.22 -38.79 30.98
C LYS A 503 2.58 -39.30 32.26
N GLN A 504 3.24 -40.16 32.98
CA GLN A 504 2.87 -40.61 34.30
C GLN A 504 3.87 -40.07 35.31
N SER A 505 3.42 -39.29 36.27
CA SER A 505 4.23 -38.81 37.39
C SER A 505 3.39 -38.89 38.64
N GLY A 506 3.58 -39.93 39.45
CA GLY A 506 3.07 -40.11 40.83
C GLY A 506 1.76 -39.42 41.23
N GLY A 507 0.68 -39.58 40.46
CA GLY A 507 -0.60 -38.92 40.60
C GLY A 507 -1.45 -39.04 39.34
N ARG A 508 -2.30 -38.03 39.03
CA ARG A 508 -3.10 -37.96 37.79
C ARG A 508 -2.15 -37.86 36.61
N GLY A 509 -2.21 -38.82 35.67
CA GLY A 509 -1.39 -38.84 34.47
C GLY A 509 -1.82 -37.79 33.39
N GLN A 510 -1.10 -37.79 32.31
CA GLN A 510 -1.46 -37.02 31.11
C GLN A 510 -1.53 -37.96 29.89
N TYR A 511 -2.64 -37.92 29.18
CA TYR A 511 -2.85 -38.73 28.00
C TYR A 511 -3.48 -37.92 26.87
N GLY A 512 -2.81 -37.86 25.72
CA GLY A 512 -3.35 -37.30 24.48
C GLY A 512 -2.90 -38.14 23.29
N HIS A 513 -3.81 -38.51 22.43
CA HIS A 513 -3.52 -39.35 21.27
C HIS A 513 -4.36 -38.94 20.08
N VAL A 514 -3.68 -38.58 18.97
CA VAL A 514 -4.31 -38.12 17.76
C VAL A 514 -3.65 -38.73 16.52
N TRP A 515 -4.43 -38.86 15.47
CA TRP A 515 -3.97 -39.14 14.12
C TRP A 515 -4.27 -37.95 13.22
N LEU A 516 -3.25 -37.45 12.56
CA LEU A 516 -3.35 -36.34 11.61
C LEU A 516 -3.06 -36.80 10.19
N ARG A 517 -3.70 -36.14 9.25
CA ARG A 517 -3.28 -36.06 7.86
C ARG A 517 -2.69 -34.70 7.63
N VAL A 518 -1.50 -34.66 7.03
CA VAL A 518 -0.77 -33.42 6.74
C VAL A 518 -0.53 -33.38 5.25
N GLU A 519 -1.07 -32.39 4.57
CA GLU A 519 -1.01 -32.27 3.12
C GLU A 519 -0.66 -30.84 2.66
N PRO A 520 -0.08 -30.68 1.46
CA PRO A 520 0.15 -29.35 0.88
C PRO A 520 -1.19 -28.62 0.68
N ASN A 521 -1.23 -27.33 0.98
CA ASN A 521 -2.32 -26.47 0.59
C ASN A 521 -1.96 -25.69 -0.69
N GLU A 522 -2.93 -25.03 -1.31
CA GLU A 522 -2.66 -24.17 -2.46
C GLU A 522 -1.75 -23.00 -2.04
N THR A 523 -0.85 -22.63 -2.93
CA THR A 523 0.11 -21.54 -2.72
C THR A 523 -0.63 -20.25 -2.35
N GLY A 524 -0.24 -19.66 -1.22
CA GLY A 524 -0.83 -18.42 -0.71
C GLY A 524 -2.08 -18.59 0.14
N LYS A 525 -2.63 -19.81 0.29
CA LYS A 525 -3.79 -20.06 1.18
C LYS A 525 -3.41 -20.19 2.67
N GLY A 526 -2.12 -20.32 2.95
CA GLY A 526 -1.66 -20.44 4.33
C GLY A 526 -2.06 -21.73 5.01
N PHE A 527 -2.31 -21.65 6.30
CA PHE A 527 -2.67 -22.79 7.14
C PHE A 527 -4.17 -23.03 7.20
N GLU A 528 -4.59 -24.29 7.05
CA GLU A 528 -5.96 -24.73 7.21
C GLU A 528 -6.02 -25.93 8.16
N PHE A 529 -6.96 -25.91 9.10
CA PHE A 529 -7.24 -27.04 10.00
C PHE A 529 -8.64 -27.56 9.76
N VAL A 530 -8.77 -28.89 9.61
CA VAL A 530 -10.04 -29.56 9.36
C VAL A 530 -10.27 -30.63 10.43
N ASP A 531 -11.45 -30.60 11.04
CA ASP A 531 -11.93 -31.66 11.93
C ASP A 531 -12.69 -32.70 11.11
N ALA A 532 -12.18 -33.93 11.05
CA ALA A 532 -12.81 -35.07 10.39
C ALA A 532 -13.09 -36.23 11.36
N ILE A 533 -13.18 -35.96 12.66
CA ILE A 533 -13.45 -36.98 13.69
C ILE A 533 -14.83 -37.60 13.46
N LYS A 534 -14.86 -38.92 13.49
CA LYS A 534 -16.09 -39.73 13.42
C LYS A 534 -16.21 -40.54 14.72
N GLY A 535 -17.45 -40.65 15.20
CA GLY A 535 -17.74 -41.53 16.35
C GLY A 535 -17.24 -41.07 17.70
N GLY A 536 -16.75 -39.83 17.84
CA GLY A 536 -16.33 -39.27 19.14
C GLY A 536 -15.01 -39.83 19.69
N SER A 537 -14.13 -40.35 18.82
CA SER A 537 -12.81 -40.88 19.21
C SER A 537 -11.92 -39.85 19.89
N VAL A 538 -12.11 -38.56 19.57
CA VAL A 538 -11.57 -37.42 20.33
C VAL A 538 -12.76 -36.57 20.80
N PRO A 539 -12.91 -36.31 22.11
CA PRO A 539 -13.93 -35.42 22.64
C PRO A 539 -13.84 -34.02 22.02
N ARG A 540 -14.98 -33.42 21.70
CA ARG A 540 -15.05 -32.11 21.03
C ARG A 540 -14.31 -31.00 21.78
N GLU A 541 -14.28 -31.08 23.11
CA GLU A 541 -13.58 -30.13 23.98
C GLU A 541 -12.05 -30.12 23.76
N TYR A 542 -11.46 -31.22 23.27
CA TYR A 542 -10.00 -31.32 23.05
C TYR A 542 -9.58 -31.00 21.60
N ILE A 543 -10.50 -30.89 20.65
CA ILE A 543 -10.19 -30.56 19.23
C ILE A 543 -9.54 -29.18 19.11
N PRO A 544 -10.01 -28.11 19.81
CA PRO A 544 -9.32 -26.81 19.81
C PRO A 544 -7.90 -26.89 20.38
N ALA A 545 -7.65 -27.77 21.36
CA ALA A 545 -6.32 -27.96 21.93
C ALA A 545 -5.36 -28.61 20.92
N VAL A 546 -5.82 -29.58 20.12
CA VAL A 546 -5.06 -30.18 19.02
C VAL A 546 -4.69 -29.12 17.99
N GLN A 547 -5.67 -28.33 17.53
CA GLN A 547 -5.45 -27.22 16.61
C GLN A 547 -4.44 -26.23 17.15
N LYS A 548 -4.56 -25.84 18.41
CA LYS A 548 -3.61 -24.94 19.05
C LYS A 548 -2.20 -25.52 19.11
N GLY A 549 -2.06 -26.82 19.36
CA GLY A 549 -0.77 -27.52 19.35
C GLY A 549 -0.09 -27.49 17.98
N VAL A 550 -0.88 -27.63 16.91
CA VAL A 550 -0.39 -27.48 15.53
C VAL A 550 0.02 -26.02 15.26
N VAL A 551 -0.86 -25.07 15.58
CA VAL A 551 -0.62 -23.64 15.34
C VAL A 551 0.62 -23.14 16.08
N ASP A 552 0.82 -23.54 17.34
CA ASP A 552 2.00 -23.16 18.12
C ASP A 552 3.32 -23.76 17.56
N THR A 553 3.23 -24.77 16.71
CA THR A 553 4.38 -25.41 16.06
C THR A 553 4.75 -24.72 14.75
N ILE A 554 3.80 -24.12 14.05
CA ILE A 554 3.98 -23.49 12.75
C ILE A 554 5.14 -22.48 12.73
N PRO A 555 5.34 -21.58 13.69
CA PRO A 555 6.41 -20.60 13.68
C PRO A 555 7.82 -21.18 13.67
N ASN A 556 7.99 -22.41 14.16
CA ASN A 556 9.31 -23.02 14.40
C ASN A 556 9.69 -24.08 13.37
N GLY A 557 8.84 -24.45 12.44
CA GLY A 557 9.12 -25.41 11.35
C GLY A 557 9.71 -26.74 11.80
N VAL A 558 10.30 -27.47 10.86
CA VAL A 558 10.94 -28.79 11.13
C VAL A 558 12.31 -28.96 10.46
N LEU A 559 12.67 -28.09 9.50
CA LEU A 559 13.95 -28.15 8.77
C LEU A 559 15.04 -27.30 9.42
N ALA A 560 14.77 -26.02 9.58
CA ALA A 560 15.74 -25.03 10.05
C ALA A 560 15.14 -23.99 10.99
N GLY A 561 13.92 -24.22 11.47
CA GLY A 561 13.25 -23.34 12.42
C GLY A 561 12.49 -22.17 11.79
N PHE A 562 12.19 -22.23 10.49
CA PHE A 562 11.43 -21.20 9.82
C PHE A 562 9.92 -21.46 9.84
N PRO A 563 9.09 -20.39 9.79
CA PRO A 563 7.64 -20.56 9.76
C PRO A 563 7.15 -21.43 8.62
N VAL A 564 6.17 -22.30 8.90
CA VAL A 564 5.52 -23.16 7.93
C VAL A 564 4.39 -22.41 7.23
N VAL A 565 4.27 -22.55 5.92
CA VAL A 565 3.22 -21.95 5.09
C VAL A 565 2.58 -23.01 4.17
N ASP A 566 1.35 -22.73 3.74
CA ASP A 566 0.60 -23.51 2.73
C ASP A 566 0.49 -25.00 3.07
N VAL A 567 0.01 -25.26 4.28
CA VAL A 567 -0.19 -26.62 4.80
C VAL A 567 -1.62 -26.78 5.33
N LYS A 568 -2.25 -27.89 4.95
CA LYS A 568 -3.56 -28.30 5.46
C LYS A 568 -3.39 -29.49 6.39
N VAL A 569 -3.97 -29.38 7.59
CA VAL A 569 -3.95 -30.42 8.62
C VAL A 569 -5.37 -30.89 8.90
N THR A 570 -5.60 -32.18 8.78
CA THR A 570 -6.87 -32.82 9.07
C THR A 570 -6.71 -33.74 10.27
N LEU A 571 -7.50 -33.51 11.33
CA LEU A 571 -7.61 -34.41 12.46
C LEU A 571 -8.58 -35.55 12.08
N ILE A 572 -8.02 -36.77 11.88
CA ILE A 572 -8.76 -37.89 11.33
C ILE A 572 -9.25 -38.91 12.38
N ASP A 573 -8.48 -39.06 13.46
CA ASP A 573 -8.77 -40.06 14.50
C ASP A 573 -7.99 -39.75 15.80
N GLY A 574 -8.25 -40.50 16.84
CA GLY A 574 -7.53 -40.42 18.11
C GLY A 574 -8.08 -41.37 19.15
N SER A 575 -7.62 -41.20 20.40
CA SER A 575 -8.21 -41.85 21.53
C SER A 575 -8.00 -41.00 22.80
N PHE A 576 -8.85 -41.17 23.78
CA PHE A 576 -8.76 -40.47 25.06
C PHE A 576 -8.85 -41.45 26.23
N HIS A 577 -8.42 -40.95 27.38
CA HIS A 577 -8.54 -41.67 28.63
C HIS A 577 -9.39 -40.85 29.61
N GLU A 578 -10.43 -41.44 30.18
CA GLU A 578 -11.43 -40.72 31.01
C GLU A 578 -10.83 -39.92 32.16
N VAL A 579 -9.71 -40.39 32.75
CA VAL A 579 -9.07 -39.78 33.92
C VAL A 579 -7.89 -38.90 33.54
N ASP A 580 -7.05 -39.34 32.61
CA ASP A 580 -5.73 -38.75 32.30
C ASP A 580 -5.73 -37.81 31.12
N SER A 581 -6.81 -37.77 30.33
CA SER A 581 -6.89 -36.83 29.21
C SER A 581 -7.15 -35.40 29.67
N ASN A 582 -6.46 -34.47 29.08
CA ASN A 582 -6.61 -33.03 29.30
C ASN A 582 -6.16 -32.23 28.05
N GLU A 583 -6.53 -30.96 28.04
CA GLU A 583 -6.21 -30.05 26.91
C GLU A 583 -4.70 -29.98 26.61
N ASN A 584 -3.85 -29.93 27.64
CA ASN A 584 -2.41 -29.83 27.46
C ASN A 584 -1.83 -31.09 26.81
N ALA A 585 -2.31 -32.26 27.16
CA ALA A 585 -1.88 -33.52 26.57
C ALA A 585 -2.27 -33.61 25.08
N PHE A 586 -3.48 -33.18 24.71
CA PHE A 586 -3.90 -33.13 23.33
C PHE A 586 -3.19 -32.04 22.53
N LYS A 587 -2.86 -30.91 23.14
CA LYS A 587 -2.01 -29.88 22.55
C LYS A 587 -0.63 -30.45 22.19
N MET A 588 0.01 -31.17 23.12
CA MET A 588 1.29 -31.81 22.89
C MET A 588 1.22 -32.90 21.81
N ALA A 589 0.17 -33.73 21.85
CA ALA A 589 -0.04 -34.78 20.86
C ALA A 589 -0.22 -34.20 19.44
N GLY A 590 -0.98 -33.09 19.29
CA GLY A 590 -1.14 -32.38 18.03
C GLY A 590 0.18 -31.83 17.49
N SER A 591 0.98 -31.19 18.35
CA SER A 591 2.30 -30.69 18.01
C SER A 591 3.25 -31.80 17.54
N MET A 592 3.27 -32.93 18.27
CA MET A 592 4.13 -34.10 17.93
C MET A 592 3.71 -34.69 16.57
N ALA A 593 2.41 -34.93 16.37
CA ALA A 593 1.90 -35.47 15.10
C ALA A 593 2.22 -34.56 13.93
N PHE A 594 2.03 -33.25 14.08
CA PHE A 594 2.31 -32.28 13.05
C PHE A 594 3.80 -32.27 12.66
N LYS A 595 4.71 -32.22 13.62
CA LYS A 595 6.16 -32.25 13.37
C LYS A 595 6.57 -33.50 12.60
N GLU A 596 6.09 -34.65 13.02
CA GLU A 596 6.42 -35.92 12.38
C GLU A 596 5.77 -36.01 10.97
N GLY A 597 4.52 -35.54 10.83
CA GLY A 597 3.85 -35.46 9.53
C GLY A 597 4.59 -34.58 8.53
N MET A 598 5.05 -33.44 8.97
CA MET A 598 5.88 -32.53 8.15
C MET A 598 7.18 -33.23 7.68
N ARG A 599 7.88 -33.92 8.58
CA ARG A 599 9.13 -34.66 8.23
C ARG A 599 8.90 -35.72 7.17
N ARG A 600 7.77 -36.46 7.26
CA ARG A 600 7.41 -37.51 6.27
C ARG A 600 6.85 -36.96 4.96
N ALA A 601 6.34 -35.75 4.95
CA ALA A 601 5.70 -35.10 3.81
C ALA A 601 6.65 -34.41 2.84
N SER A 602 7.94 -34.74 2.86
CA SER A 602 8.99 -34.14 2.02
C SER A 602 9.05 -32.61 2.22
N PRO A 603 9.49 -32.14 3.39
CA PRO A 603 9.57 -30.72 3.67
C PRO A 603 10.58 -30.03 2.78
N SER A 604 10.30 -28.78 2.39
CA SER A 604 11.17 -27.96 1.56
C SER A 604 11.28 -26.54 2.10
N LEU A 605 12.44 -25.93 1.82
CA LEU A 605 12.71 -24.54 2.16
C LEU A 605 12.26 -23.62 1.04
N LEU A 606 11.56 -22.55 1.39
CA LEU A 606 11.15 -21.49 0.49
C LEU A 606 12.00 -20.24 0.72
N GLU A 607 12.41 -19.61 -0.36
CA GLU A 607 13.11 -18.33 -0.38
C GLU A 607 12.27 -17.24 -1.03
N PRO A 608 12.36 -15.97 -0.57
CA PRO A 608 11.66 -14.87 -1.20
C PRO A 608 12.33 -14.50 -2.53
N ILE A 609 11.52 -14.38 -3.57
CA ILE A 609 11.90 -13.93 -4.89
C ILE A 609 11.47 -12.48 -5.07
N MET A 610 12.42 -11.65 -5.51
CA MET A 610 12.20 -10.25 -5.76
C MET A 610 12.00 -10.00 -7.25
N ASP A 611 11.07 -9.13 -7.58
CA ASP A 611 10.92 -8.54 -8.91
C ASP A 611 11.86 -7.34 -8.99
N VAL A 612 12.89 -7.46 -9.83
CA VAL A 612 13.96 -6.48 -9.96
C VAL A 612 13.88 -5.85 -11.34
N GLU A 613 13.85 -4.52 -11.39
CA GLU A 613 13.96 -3.79 -12.63
C GLU A 613 15.15 -2.84 -12.57
N VAL A 614 16.00 -2.91 -13.59
CA VAL A 614 17.19 -2.09 -13.72
C VAL A 614 17.08 -1.21 -14.95
N GLU A 615 17.14 0.09 -14.76
CA GLU A 615 17.28 1.06 -15.83
C GLU A 615 18.78 1.38 -16.05
N THR A 616 19.27 1.15 -17.26
CA THR A 616 20.68 1.31 -17.56
C THR A 616 20.89 1.88 -18.98
N PRO A 617 21.95 2.66 -19.22
CA PRO A 617 22.38 2.94 -20.58
C PRO A 617 22.69 1.64 -21.35
N GLU A 618 22.44 1.63 -22.64
CA GLU A 618 22.63 0.44 -23.49
C GLU A 618 24.02 -0.16 -23.39
N ASP A 619 25.06 0.67 -23.27
CA ASP A 619 26.47 0.25 -23.14
C ASP A 619 26.73 -0.66 -21.92
N PHE A 620 25.93 -0.57 -20.87
CA PHE A 620 26.09 -1.34 -19.63
C PHE A 620 25.10 -2.50 -19.51
N MET A 621 24.13 -2.62 -20.43
CA MET A 621 23.09 -3.65 -20.39
C MET A 621 23.67 -5.07 -20.26
N GLY A 622 24.71 -5.39 -21.05
CA GLY A 622 25.35 -6.69 -21.00
C GLY A 622 25.94 -7.01 -19.61
N ASN A 623 26.58 -6.05 -18.98
CA ASN A 623 27.13 -6.19 -17.63
C ASN A 623 26.03 -6.40 -16.60
N VAL A 624 24.94 -5.64 -16.70
CA VAL A 624 23.77 -5.75 -15.79
C VAL A 624 23.12 -7.13 -15.92
N VAL A 625 22.85 -7.59 -17.14
CA VAL A 625 22.28 -8.93 -17.39
C VAL A 625 23.21 -10.03 -16.88
N GLY A 626 24.51 -9.90 -17.13
CA GLY A 626 25.52 -10.86 -16.64
C GLY A 626 25.55 -10.93 -15.10
N ASP A 627 25.49 -9.80 -14.41
CA ASP A 627 25.47 -9.75 -12.96
C ASP A 627 24.17 -10.33 -12.39
N LEU A 628 23.01 -9.96 -12.94
CA LEU A 628 21.71 -10.52 -12.50
C LEU A 628 21.66 -12.05 -12.68
N ASN A 629 22.18 -12.58 -13.78
CA ASN A 629 22.30 -14.02 -13.99
C ASN A 629 23.24 -14.68 -12.96
N SER A 630 24.34 -14.02 -12.61
CA SER A 630 25.26 -14.54 -11.58
C SER A 630 24.62 -14.59 -10.18
N ARG A 631 23.58 -13.78 -9.95
CA ARG A 631 22.76 -13.74 -8.75
C ARG A 631 21.56 -14.68 -8.78
N ARG A 632 21.60 -15.70 -9.60
CA ARG A 632 20.48 -16.64 -9.83
C ARG A 632 19.21 -15.97 -10.37
N GLY A 633 19.37 -14.81 -10.99
CA GLY A 633 18.26 -14.08 -11.58
C GLY A 633 17.76 -14.74 -12.86
N VAL A 634 16.46 -14.70 -13.04
CA VAL A 634 15.79 -15.10 -14.28
C VAL A 634 15.32 -13.85 -15.01
N ILE A 635 15.91 -13.56 -16.16
CA ILE A 635 15.54 -12.39 -16.96
C ILE A 635 14.14 -12.60 -17.54
N MET A 636 13.22 -11.70 -17.20
CA MET A 636 11.82 -11.74 -17.62
C MET A 636 11.53 -10.91 -18.86
N GLY A 637 12.34 -9.88 -19.11
CA GLY A 637 12.18 -9.00 -20.27
C GLY A 637 13.20 -7.89 -20.30
N MET A 638 13.32 -7.28 -21.48
CA MET A 638 14.14 -6.11 -21.71
C MET A 638 13.37 -5.17 -22.64
N ASP A 639 13.27 -3.91 -22.26
CA ASP A 639 12.53 -2.89 -23.01
C ASP A 639 13.43 -1.67 -23.27
N ASP A 640 13.17 -0.96 -24.35
CA ASP A 640 13.87 0.27 -24.70
C ASP A 640 13.31 1.45 -23.88
N ILE A 641 14.21 2.27 -23.35
CA ILE A 641 13.85 3.55 -22.74
C ILE A 641 14.10 4.66 -23.74
N ALA A 642 13.16 5.59 -23.83
CA ALA A 642 13.36 6.79 -24.65
C ALA A 642 14.55 7.61 -24.12
N GLY A 643 15.48 7.92 -25.03
CA GLY A 643 16.73 8.60 -24.66
C GLY A 643 17.97 7.71 -24.71
N GLY A 644 17.85 6.44 -25.16
CA GLY A 644 18.97 5.55 -25.41
C GLY A 644 19.38 4.67 -24.25
N GLY A 645 18.43 4.30 -23.37
CA GLY A 645 18.60 3.35 -22.29
C GLY A 645 17.82 2.07 -22.49
N LYS A 646 18.06 1.10 -21.63
CA LYS A 646 17.37 -0.20 -21.55
C LYS A 646 16.83 -0.42 -20.14
N THR A 647 15.64 -1.01 -20.06
CA THR A 647 15.10 -1.56 -18.84
C THR A 647 15.27 -3.06 -18.85
N VAL A 648 15.91 -3.63 -17.82
CA VAL A 648 16.07 -5.08 -17.64
C VAL A 648 15.21 -5.50 -16.45
N ARG A 649 14.26 -6.40 -16.69
CA ARG A 649 13.40 -7.00 -15.66
C ARG A 649 13.85 -8.41 -15.33
N ALA A 650 14.00 -8.74 -14.06
CA ALA A 650 14.44 -10.06 -13.61
C ALA A 650 13.76 -10.46 -12.29
N GLU A 651 13.57 -11.76 -12.11
CA GLU A 651 13.22 -12.35 -10.82
C GLU A 651 14.49 -12.87 -10.15
N VAL A 652 14.82 -12.35 -8.97
CA VAL A 652 16.08 -12.67 -8.29
C VAL A 652 15.79 -13.00 -6.82
N PRO A 653 16.42 -14.08 -6.27
CA PRO A 653 16.31 -14.37 -4.84
C PRO A 653 16.87 -13.22 -3.98
N LEU A 654 16.14 -12.86 -2.93
CA LEU A 654 16.55 -11.74 -2.04
C LEU A 654 17.95 -11.94 -1.46
N SER A 655 18.32 -13.18 -1.12
CA SER A 655 19.64 -13.49 -0.55
C SER A 655 20.80 -13.05 -1.44
N ASP A 656 20.61 -13.01 -2.76
CA ASP A 656 21.62 -12.62 -3.72
C ASP A 656 21.57 -11.14 -4.09
N MET A 657 20.61 -10.41 -3.59
CA MET A 657 20.44 -8.97 -3.84
C MET A 657 21.12 -8.06 -2.83
N PHE A 658 21.56 -8.58 -1.69
CA PHE A 658 22.28 -7.76 -0.71
C PHE A 658 23.53 -7.12 -1.31
N GLY A 659 23.70 -5.81 -1.11
CA GLY A 659 24.80 -5.04 -1.67
C GLY A 659 24.70 -4.76 -3.18
N TYR A 660 23.59 -5.10 -3.84
CA TYR A 660 23.41 -4.89 -5.28
C TYR A 660 23.56 -3.42 -5.70
N SER A 661 23.09 -2.48 -4.89
CA SER A 661 23.22 -1.04 -5.14
C SER A 661 24.67 -0.62 -5.39
N THR A 662 25.61 -1.12 -4.59
CA THR A 662 27.06 -0.85 -4.74
C THR A 662 27.62 -1.49 -6.01
N THR A 663 27.25 -2.74 -6.28
CA THR A 663 27.67 -3.48 -7.48
C THR A 663 27.16 -2.78 -8.74
N LEU A 664 25.87 -2.43 -8.79
CA LEU A 664 25.27 -1.76 -9.94
C LEU A 664 25.93 -0.40 -10.22
N ARG A 665 26.22 0.35 -9.17
CA ARG A 665 26.92 1.64 -9.31
C ARG A 665 28.32 1.47 -9.92
N SER A 666 29.05 0.43 -9.52
CA SER A 666 30.35 0.10 -10.11
C SER A 666 30.24 -0.33 -11.57
N LEU A 667 29.30 -1.22 -11.90
CA LEU A 667 29.10 -1.77 -13.24
C LEU A 667 28.65 -0.70 -14.25
N SER A 668 27.90 0.29 -13.81
CA SER A 668 27.28 1.31 -14.66
C SER A 668 27.93 2.69 -14.56
N GLN A 669 29.06 2.81 -13.81
CA GLN A 669 29.70 4.10 -13.52
C GLN A 669 28.69 5.11 -12.89
N GLY A 670 27.78 4.62 -12.05
CA GLY A 670 26.76 5.41 -11.39
C GLY A 670 25.58 5.83 -12.27
N ARG A 671 25.48 5.34 -13.51
CA ARG A 671 24.45 5.74 -14.47
C ARG A 671 23.22 4.84 -14.51
N ALA A 672 23.25 3.68 -13.86
CA ALA A 672 22.10 2.80 -13.74
C ALA A 672 21.40 2.96 -12.38
N THR A 673 20.10 2.78 -12.40
CA THR A 673 19.23 2.74 -11.22
C THR A 673 18.48 1.43 -11.19
N TYR A 674 18.03 0.99 -10.02
CA TYR A 674 17.19 -0.19 -9.90
C TYR A 674 16.08 -0.01 -8.88
N THR A 675 15.04 -0.80 -9.06
CA THR A 675 13.96 -0.98 -8.10
C THR A 675 13.81 -2.46 -7.82
N MET A 676 13.38 -2.80 -6.62
CA MET A 676 13.22 -4.17 -6.18
C MET A 676 12.00 -4.27 -5.28
N GLU A 677 11.08 -5.21 -5.58
CA GLU A 677 9.93 -5.48 -4.73
C GLU A 677 9.75 -6.98 -4.51
N PHE A 678 9.16 -7.35 -3.37
CA PHE A 678 8.82 -8.75 -3.10
C PHE A 678 7.74 -9.23 -4.08
N LYS A 679 7.96 -10.37 -4.71
CA LYS A 679 7.02 -10.98 -5.65
C LYS A 679 6.31 -12.19 -5.06
N HIS A 680 7.06 -13.23 -4.71
CA HIS A 680 6.53 -14.48 -4.15
C HIS A 680 7.63 -15.28 -3.47
N TYR A 681 7.23 -16.29 -2.71
CA TYR A 681 8.13 -17.33 -2.23
C TYR A 681 8.26 -18.45 -3.26
N SER A 682 9.47 -18.97 -3.46
CA SER A 682 9.77 -20.10 -4.33
C SER A 682 10.67 -21.10 -3.63
N GLU A 683 10.62 -22.35 -4.05
CA GLU A 683 11.48 -23.39 -3.50
C GLU A 683 12.96 -23.05 -3.76
N ALA A 684 13.76 -23.08 -2.70
CA ALA A 684 15.20 -22.90 -2.80
C ALA A 684 15.85 -24.11 -3.48
N PRO A 685 16.83 -23.93 -4.39
CA PRO A 685 17.59 -25.01 -4.96
C PRO A 685 18.24 -25.87 -3.86
N ARG A 686 18.40 -27.16 -4.11
CA ARG A 686 18.84 -28.12 -3.10
C ARG A 686 20.16 -27.74 -2.42
N ASN A 687 21.16 -27.31 -3.18
CA ASN A 687 22.46 -26.87 -2.66
C ASN A 687 22.31 -25.62 -1.75
N VAL A 688 21.46 -24.69 -2.11
CA VAL A 688 21.16 -23.48 -1.32
C VAL A 688 20.41 -23.85 -0.03
N ALA A 689 19.38 -24.70 -0.16
CA ALA A 689 18.60 -25.15 0.99
C ALA A 689 19.45 -25.92 2.00
N GLU A 690 20.33 -26.84 1.53
CA GLU A 690 21.25 -27.59 2.39
C GLU A 690 22.22 -26.65 3.14
N ALA A 691 22.80 -25.66 2.46
CA ALA A 691 23.66 -24.65 3.10
C ALA A 691 22.94 -23.87 4.20
N ILE A 692 21.71 -23.42 3.92
CA ILE A 692 20.90 -22.67 4.87
C ILE A 692 20.52 -23.56 6.07
N ILE A 693 20.04 -24.78 5.82
CA ILE A 693 19.67 -25.72 6.88
C ILE A 693 20.87 -26.02 7.78
N ASN A 694 22.05 -26.27 7.21
CA ASN A 694 23.27 -26.54 7.97
C ASN A 694 23.66 -25.34 8.86
N LYS A 695 23.60 -24.13 8.29
CA LYS A 695 23.87 -22.89 9.03
C LYS A 695 22.96 -22.73 10.26
N TYR A 696 21.65 -22.92 10.11
CA TYR A 696 20.68 -22.71 11.17
C TYR A 696 20.52 -23.90 12.13
N THR A 697 20.94 -25.10 11.74
CA THR A 697 20.92 -26.29 12.63
C THR A 697 22.25 -26.54 13.33
N GLY A 698 23.24 -25.65 13.17
CA GLY A 698 24.56 -25.78 13.80
C GLY A 698 25.42 -26.95 13.28
N LYS A 699 25.13 -27.46 12.07
CA LYS A 699 25.89 -28.53 11.41
C LYS A 699 26.99 -28.01 10.48
N GLU A 700 27.30 -26.72 10.52
CA GLU A 700 28.51 -26.20 9.90
C GLU A 700 29.73 -26.76 10.65
N LYS A 701 30.59 -27.52 9.93
CA LYS A 701 31.88 -27.98 10.41
C LYS A 701 32.92 -26.88 10.32
#